data_fd14d9218e1f30e4d8dfa399b4d8ec83
#
_entry.id   fd14d9218e1f30e4d8dfa399b4d8ec83
#
_cell.length_a   1.000
_cell.length_b   1.000
_cell.length_c   1.000
_cell.angle_alpha   90.00
_cell.angle_beta   90.00
_cell.angle_gamma   90.00
#
_symmetry.space_group_name_H-M   'P 1'
#
loop_
_entity.id
_entity.type
_entity.pdbx_description
1 polymer ?
#
loop_
_entity_poly.entity_id
_entity_poly.type
_entity_poly.pdbx_seq_one_letter_code
_entity_poly.pdbx_strand_id
1 'polypeptide(L)'
;MKKIFTLILFFTLTAVIAQTKETTISGTVTSTEIPVSFASIFIKNTSIGTSADENGKYKLKIPAGIQTITVQSQGFRSQSKTITIIEGINQQLNFALVEDALGLEGIVVSATRNRISKKKAPVIVNVLSPKLFAATQSISIADGLNYQPGVRVETNCQNCGFTQVRLNGLEGQYTQILVNSRPVFSALNSVYGLEQIPVSIIDRVEVVRSGGSALFGSNAIAGTINVITKQPVNNTWEIGSNFSFINGETLDRNVNLNASIVSEDLMSGVTVYGIFRDRDAFDANDDGFTEITKLTNNSLGTKAFIKPNDNSRVGFDFTGIREYRRGGDRLDLAPQFTDITEELDHNTVFTGVDYEIFDDARENSATAYMSVQHTDRDSYYGGLGGRRTRADSLLANNALGRTTDLALVAGTKYTHNFKRDVITTGIEYQLNDTNDVIPGYNKLVDQEVNSIGLYAQYEWKPSDKFTALVGARMDHVNVDGLYKIQNIERLYNVSETVLNPRLTVLYNINDALQFRGGYARGFRAPQAFNEDLHISSVGGEQRFVILSDNLESEFSNAFTASFNYTKDFNKTQTNFLVEGFYTTLENPFTIVSTGASLSNGSILEETRNGSGAYVAGANFELSISPSSDFSFQAGATIQRSIYDEDQVFFEADGSTPGEQDIIIDEFVRTPNVYGFLNANWTASKAWQFDITGSYTGSMIAPRVISDSGFLDLVDTDAFLDMTTKLTYHFDPIENFHVELSGGVQNMFNSYQDDFDSGATRDSDYIYGPNRPRTFFIGLKFGDF
;
A
#
# COMPACT_ATOMS: atom_id res chain seq x y z
N MET A 1 -17.82 2.13 66.60
CA MET A 1 -17.04 3.26 66.08
C MET A 1 -15.56 3.27 66.49
N LYS A 2 -15.11 2.77 67.63
CA LYS A 2 -13.68 2.74 68.03
C LYS A 2 -12.81 1.74 67.19
N LYS A 3 -13.37 0.66 66.61
CA LYS A 3 -12.59 -0.31 65.79
C LYS A 3 -12.39 0.11 64.33
N ILE A 4 -13.18 1.04 63.82
CA ILE A 4 -13.04 1.56 62.47
C ILE A 4 -11.95 2.66 62.42
N PHE A 5 -11.78 3.42 63.50
CA PHE A 5 -10.74 4.45 63.59
C PHE A 5 -9.32 3.87 63.70
N THR A 6 -9.17 2.67 64.29
CA THR A 6 -7.86 1.98 64.37
C THR A 6 -7.46 1.33 63.06
N LEU A 7 -8.39 0.95 62.17
CA LEU A 7 -8.09 0.41 60.86
C LEU A 7 -7.69 1.51 59.86
N ILE A 8 -8.25 2.71 59.99
CA ILE A 8 -7.87 3.87 59.13
C ILE A 8 -6.48 4.43 59.55
N LEU A 9 -6.14 4.35 60.82
CA LEU A 9 -4.81 4.81 61.31
C LEU A 9 -3.70 3.81 60.91
N PHE A 10 -4.00 2.53 60.66
CA PHE A 10 -3.01 1.53 60.21
C PHE A 10 -2.76 1.60 58.71
N PHE A 11 -3.70 2.15 57.92
CA PHE A 11 -3.52 2.33 56.46
C PHE A 11 -2.79 3.63 56.08
N THR A 12 -2.67 4.59 57.03
CA THR A 12 -1.95 5.86 56.79
C THR A 12 -0.48 5.80 57.20
N LEU A 13 0.00 4.69 57.77
CA LEU A 13 1.39 4.58 58.22
C LEU A 13 2.32 3.80 57.30
N THR A 14 1.84 3.31 56.14
CA THR A 14 2.68 2.58 55.18
C THR A 14 2.98 3.32 53.89
N ALA A 15 2.62 4.57 53.79
CA ALA A 15 3.14 5.47 52.72
C ALA A 15 4.49 6.07 53.11
N VAL A 16 5.47 5.23 53.39
CA VAL A 16 6.87 5.63 53.23
C VAL A 16 7.12 5.74 51.75
N ILE A 17 6.87 6.92 51.18
CA ILE A 17 7.32 7.26 49.85
C ILE A 17 8.85 7.24 49.94
N ALA A 18 9.46 6.17 49.53
CA ALA A 18 10.86 6.16 49.17
C ALA A 18 11.02 7.20 48.07
N GLN A 19 11.50 8.40 48.43
CA GLN A 19 11.98 9.39 47.47
C GLN A 19 13.19 8.76 46.74
N THR A 20 12.94 8.04 45.68
CA THR A 20 13.99 7.66 44.73
C THR A 20 14.54 8.96 44.16
N LYS A 21 15.81 9.26 44.44
CA LYS A 21 16.47 10.42 43.84
C LYS A 21 16.41 10.25 42.32
N GLU A 22 15.66 11.13 41.65
CA GLU A 22 15.58 11.12 40.19
C GLU A 22 16.98 11.32 39.60
N THR A 23 17.41 10.37 38.81
CA THR A 23 18.68 10.44 38.08
C THR A 23 18.38 10.79 36.62
N THR A 24 19.11 11.76 36.08
CA THR A 24 18.91 12.19 34.69
C THR A 24 20.20 12.12 33.90
N ILE A 25 20.07 11.77 32.62
CA ILE A 25 21.11 12.04 31.63
C ILE A 25 20.67 13.22 30.75
N SER A 26 21.63 14.00 30.31
CA SER A 26 21.42 15.08 29.36
C SER A 26 22.55 15.09 28.34
N GLY A 27 22.30 15.66 27.17
CA GLY A 27 23.33 15.72 26.12
C GLY A 27 22.82 16.37 24.85
N THR A 28 23.61 16.24 23.80
CA THR A 28 23.29 16.71 22.46
C THR A 28 23.39 15.57 21.46
N VAL A 29 22.51 15.59 20.48
CA VAL A 29 22.57 14.74 19.31
C VAL A 29 22.98 15.59 18.13
N THR A 30 24.08 15.23 17.47
CA THR A 30 24.61 15.98 16.31
C THR A 30 24.93 15.02 15.16
N SER A 31 25.03 15.54 13.94
CA SER A 31 25.69 14.90 12.81
C SER A 31 26.62 15.92 12.17
N THR A 32 27.89 15.56 11.98
CA THR A 32 28.91 16.48 11.44
C THR A 32 28.89 17.90 12.08
N GLU A 33 28.70 17.95 13.41
CA GLU A 33 28.56 19.18 14.23
C GLU A 33 27.22 19.91 14.10
N ILE A 34 26.33 19.52 13.17
CA ILE A 34 24.99 20.07 13.02
C ILE A 34 24.05 19.39 14.02
N PRO A 35 23.19 20.11 14.76
CA PRO A 35 22.20 19.52 15.62
C PRO A 35 21.24 18.60 14.86
N VAL A 36 20.94 17.42 15.41
CA VAL A 36 19.87 16.54 14.89
C VAL A 36 18.64 16.77 15.74
N SER A 37 17.74 17.59 15.23
CA SER A 37 16.48 17.94 15.88
C SER A 37 15.57 16.72 16.01
N PHE A 38 14.81 16.67 17.09
CA PHE A 38 13.75 15.67 17.36
C PHE A 38 14.21 14.20 17.30
N ALA A 39 15.51 13.94 17.42
CA ALA A 39 16.00 12.58 17.53
C ALA A 39 15.38 11.89 18.75
N SER A 40 14.95 10.65 18.60
CA SER A 40 14.42 9.84 19.69
C SER A 40 15.55 9.26 20.52
N ILE A 41 15.59 9.49 21.82
CA ILE A 41 16.56 8.94 22.76
C ILE A 41 15.82 8.03 23.74
N PHE A 42 16.18 6.76 23.81
CA PHE A 42 15.50 5.79 24.67
C PHE A 42 16.44 4.73 25.22
N ILE A 43 16.03 4.14 26.33
CA ILE A 43 16.71 2.97 26.90
C ILE A 43 16.27 1.76 26.09
N LYS A 44 17.25 1.05 25.53
CA LYS A 44 16.99 -0.16 24.71
C LYS A 44 16.14 -1.17 25.50
N ASN A 45 15.11 -1.68 24.84
CA ASN A 45 14.14 -2.63 25.38
C ASN A 45 13.31 -2.08 26.57
N THR A 46 13.08 -0.76 26.64
CA THR A 46 12.16 -0.12 27.62
C THR A 46 11.28 0.90 26.91
N SER A 47 10.28 1.45 27.63
CA SER A 47 9.48 2.60 27.17
C SER A 47 10.08 3.94 27.60
N ILE A 48 11.17 3.92 28.37
CA ILE A 48 11.78 5.13 28.90
C ILE A 48 12.54 5.82 27.76
N GLY A 49 12.05 6.98 27.34
CA GLY A 49 12.63 7.76 26.25
C GLY A 49 12.20 9.20 26.29
N THR A 50 12.86 10.01 25.48
CA THR A 50 12.59 11.43 25.24
C THR A 50 12.95 11.76 23.81
N SER A 51 12.57 12.96 23.33
CA SER A 51 13.05 13.51 22.07
C SER A 51 14.03 14.64 22.33
N ALA A 52 14.97 14.83 21.41
CA ALA A 52 15.80 16.03 21.38
C ALA A 52 14.95 17.24 20.98
N ASP A 53 15.35 18.44 21.43
CA ASP A 53 14.77 19.70 20.97
C ASP A 53 15.31 20.11 19.58
N GLU A 54 14.89 21.26 19.08
CA GLU A 54 15.34 21.84 17.81
C GLU A 54 16.86 21.99 17.69
N ASN A 55 17.53 22.18 18.82
CA ASN A 55 18.99 22.33 18.94
C ASN A 55 19.69 20.99 19.21
N GLY A 56 18.98 19.86 19.05
CA GLY A 56 19.50 18.52 19.31
C GLY A 56 19.76 18.24 20.80
N LYS A 57 19.33 19.10 21.75
CA LYS A 57 19.54 18.89 23.18
C LYS A 57 18.45 18.01 23.76
N TYR A 58 18.83 17.13 24.69
CA TYR A 58 17.86 16.24 25.34
C TYR A 58 18.13 16.12 26.84
N LYS A 59 17.10 15.73 27.56
CA LYS A 59 17.14 15.35 28.96
C LYS A 59 16.23 14.15 29.19
N LEU A 60 16.77 13.06 29.76
CA LEU A 60 16.05 11.81 29.98
C LEU A 60 16.18 11.40 31.45
N LYS A 61 15.05 11.15 32.11
CA LYS A 61 15.01 10.49 33.42
C LYS A 61 15.31 9.01 33.22
N ILE A 62 16.23 8.46 34.03
CA ILE A 62 16.77 7.12 33.80
C ILE A 62 17.00 6.40 35.13
N PRO A 63 16.64 5.13 35.24
CA PRO A 63 16.95 4.33 36.44
C PRO A 63 18.46 4.07 36.58
N ALA A 64 18.93 4.01 37.82
CA ALA A 64 20.32 3.65 38.11
C ALA A 64 20.65 2.22 37.66
N GLY A 65 21.93 1.98 37.36
CA GLY A 65 22.45 0.68 36.88
C GLY A 65 23.07 0.76 35.50
N ILE A 66 23.37 -0.39 34.93
CA ILE A 66 23.94 -0.47 33.57
C ILE A 66 22.79 -0.31 32.56
N GLN A 67 22.81 0.75 31.77
CA GLN A 67 21.79 1.07 30.77
C GLN A 67 22.42 1.18 29.39
N THR A 68 21.72 0.69 28.39
CA THR A 68 22.05 0.89 26.98
C THR A 68 21.10 1.94 26.39
N ILE A 69 21.61 3.14 26.14
CA ILE A 69 20.88 4.24 25.57
C ILE A 69 21.04 4.20 24.06
N THR A 70 19.94 4.22 23.35
CA THR A 70 19.90 4.23 21.89
C THR A 70 19.32 5.56 21.41
N VAL A 71 19.96 6.14 20.41
CA VAL A 71 19.45 7.32 19.69
C VAL A 71 19.11 6.92 18.28
N GLN A 72 17.94 7.34 17.83
CA GLN A 72 17.43 7.08 16.48
C GLN A 72 16.79 8.36 15.92
N SER A 73 17.09 8.66 14.67
CA SER A 73 16.44 9.72 13.90
C SER A 73 16.29 9.30 12.46
N GLN A 74 15.24 9.75 11.79
CA GLN A 74 15.03 9.44 10.37
C GLN A 74 16.18 10.02 9.54
N GLY A 75 16.70 9.24 8.59
CA GLY A 75 17.85 9.62 7.78
C GLY A 75 19.21 9.43 8.46
N PHE A 76 19.25 8.85 9.67
CA PHE A 76 20.49 8.61 10.42
C PHE A 76 20.59 7.14 10.87
N ARG A 77 21.81 6.63 10.93
CA ARG A 77 22.09 5.33 11.55
C ARG A 77 21.90 5.41 13.06
N SER A 78 21.15 4.48 13.62
CA SER A 78 20.95 4.41 15.05
C SER A 78 22.29 4.18 15.79
N GLN A 79 22.50 4.88 16.89
CA GLN A 79 23.68 4.74 17.73
C GLN A 79 23.28 4.31 19.14
N SER A 80 23.96 3.30 19.68
CA SER A 80 23.75 2.85 21.07
C SER A 80 25.03 2.98 21.87
N LYS A 81 24.90 3.46 23.11
CA LYS A 81 25.99 3.53 24.09
C LYS A 81 25.55 2.87 25.39
N THR A 82 26.36 1.97 25.93
CA THR A 82 26.13 1.34 27.24
C THR A 82 26.93 2.09 28.30
N ILE A 83 26.25 2.62 29.31
CA ILE A 83 26.88 3.37 30.41
C ILE A 83 26.31 2.90 31.75
N THR A 84 27.07 3.12 32.80
CA THR A 84 26.65 2.88 34.19
C THR A 84 26.05 4.17 34.76
N ILE A 85 24.78 4.13 35.08
CA ILE A 85 24.06 5.27 35.70
C ILE A 85 24.19 5.18 37.22
N ILE A 86 24.70 6.26 37.80
CA ILE A 86 24.92 6.38 39.26
C ILE A 86 23.74 7.14 39.84
N GLU A 87 23.09 6.55 40.83
CA GLU A 87 21.92 7.14 41.48
C GLU A 87 22.19 8.56 42.05
N GLY A 88 21.29 9.50 41.70
CA GLY A 88 21.36 10.87 42.15
C GLY A 88 22.43 11.74 41.48
N ILE A 89 23.15 11.20 40.47
CA ILE A 89 24.16 11.96 39.68
C ILE A 89 23.65 12.19 38.27
N ASN A 90 23.55 13.47 37.88
CA ASN A 90 23.24 13.85 36.51
C ASN A 90 24.49 13.66 35.64
N GLN A 91 24.36 12.87 34.58
CA GLN A 91 25.45 12.55 33.65
C GLN A 91 25.21 13.18 32.28
N GLN A 92 26.28 13.55 31.59
CA GLN A 92 26.22 14.04 30.24
C GLN A 92 26.62 12.96 29.26
N LEU A 93 25.79 12.77 28.20
CA LEU A 93 26.02 11.77 27.15
C LEU A 93 25.64 12.36 25.79
N ASN A 94 26.63 12.63 24.96
CA ASN A 94 26.41 13.14 23.61
C ASN A 94 26.45 12.02 22.57
N PHE A 95 25.69 12.19 21.49
CA PHE A 95 25.67 11.29 20.35
C PHE A 95 26.03 12.03 19.07
N ALA A 96 26.90 11.43 18.26
CA ALA A 96 27.19 11.90 16.91
C ALA A 96 26.66 10.85 15.93
N LEU A 97 25.55 11.14 15.31
CA LEU A 97 24.91 10.23 14.35
C LEU A 97 25.61 10.34 12.99
N VAL A 98 25.63 9.23 12.29
CA VAL A 98 26.07 9.14 10.90
C VAL A 98 24.84 9.06 10.02
N GLU A 99 24.81 9.85 8.97
CA GLU A 99 23.71 9.83 8.00
C GLU A 99 23.55 8.45 7.38
N ASP A 100 22.29 8.01 7.24
CA ASP A 100 21.88 6.80 6.54
C ASP A 100 21.15 7.20 5.27
N ALA A 101 21.89 7.74 4.31
CA ALA A 101 21.36 8.27 3.07
C ALA A 101 20.54 7.24 2.27
N LEU A 102 20.80 5.95 2.47
CA LEU A 102 20.11 4.85 1.80
C LEU A 102 19.00 4.21 2.65
N GLY A 103 18.78 4.66 3.91
CA GLY A 103 17.75 4.13 4.79
C GLY A 103 17.88 2.64 5.14
N LEU A 104 19.11 2.11 5.15
CA LEU A 104 19.39 0.68 5.30
C LEU A 104 19.11 0.15 6.72
N GLU A 105 19.20 1.02 7.72
CA GLU A 105 18.94 0.68 9.12
C GLU A 105 17.53 1.05 9.60
N GLY A 106 16.68 1.51 8.68
CA GLY A 106 15.28 1.84 8.97
C GLY A 106 14.52 0.69 9.62
N ILE A 107 13.55 1.00 10.46
CA ILE A 107 12.69 0.03 11.14
C ILE A 107 11.53 -0.35 10.22
N VAL A 108 11.29 -1.66 10.10
CA VAL A 108 10.15 -2.23 9.37
C VAL A 108 9.32 -3.14 10.29
N VAL A 109 8.06 -3.35 9.94
CA VAL A 109 7.13 -4.19 10.70
C VAL A 109 6.53 -5.33 9.87
N SER A 110 6.48 -5.19 8.55
CA SER A 110 5.80 -6.12 7.64
C SER A 110 6.48 -7.48 7.54
N ALA A 111 7.78 -7.56 7.84
CA ALA A 111 8.55 -8.81 7.79
C ALA A 111 8.08 -9.85 8.81
N THR A 112 7.77 -9.41 10.04
CA THR A 112 7.55 -10.29 11.20
C THR A 112 6.40 -9.85 12.10
N ARG A 113 5.60 -8.84 11.72
CA ARG A 113 4.63 -8.13 12.57
C ARG A 113 5.26 -7.49 13.82
N ASN A 114 6.59 -7.44 13.92
CA ASN A 114 7.33 -6.79 14.99
C ASN A 114 8.27 -5.74 14.42
N ARG A 115 8.60 -4.73 15.21
CA ARG A 115 9.55 -3.69 14.84
C ARG A 115 10.95 -4.29 14.75
N ILE A 116 11.52 -4.38 13.56
CA ILE A 116 12.86 -4.91 13.31
C ILE A 116 13.60 -4.01 12.33
N SER A 117 14.93 -3.89 12.47
CA SER A 117 15.74 -3.20 11.45
C SER A 117 15.63 -3.92 10.10
N LYS A 118 15.46 -3.18 9.01
CA LYS A 118 15.42 -3.69 7.62
C LYS A 118 16.58 -4.65 7.33
N LYS A 119 17.79 -4.31 7.78
CA LYS A 119 19.00 -5.14 7.64
C LYS A 119 18.90 -6.50 8.34
N LYS A 120 18.16 -6.58 9.47
CA LYS A 120 17.98 -7.80 10.27
C LYS A 120 16.72 -8.58 9.91
N ALA A 121 15.86 -8.03 9.07
CA ALA A 121 14.65 -8.70 8.63
C ALA A 121 14.98 -9.96 7.82
N PRO A 122 14.38 -11.12 8.13
CA PRO A 122 14.67 -12.38 7.43
C PRO A 122 14.07 -12.44 6.01
N VAL A 123 13.22 -11.49 5.66
CA VAL A 123 12.69 -11.28 4.29
C VAL A 123 13.08 -9.89 3.79
N ILE A 124 13.12 -9.73 2.47
CA ILE A 124 13.32 -8.41 1.86
C ILE A 124 12.07 -7.56 2.10
N VAL A 125 12.28 -6.37 2.63
CA VAL A 125 11.26 -5.33 2.75
C VAL A 125 11.75 -4.10 2.02
N ASN A 126 11.07 -3.73 0.96
CA ASN A 126 11.30 -2.46 0.30
C ASN A 126 10.54 -1.36 1.02
N VAL A 127 11.13 -0.19 1.11
CA VAL A 127 10.57 0.95 1.84
C VAL A 127 10.53 2.17 0.94
N LEU A 128 9.32 2.67 0.69
CA LEU A 128 9.11 3.96 0.05
C LEU A 128 9.01 5.03 1.14
N SER A 129 9.89 5.98 1.08
CA SER A 129 9.95 7.08 2.04
C SER A 129 9.15 8.30 1.57
N PRO A 130 8.78 9.24 2.45
CA PRO A 130 8.19 10.52 2.03
C PRO A 130 9.06 11.30 1.05
N LYS A 131 10.39 11.16 1.14
CA LYS A 131 11.33 11.77 0.21
C LYS A 131 11.14 11.25 -1.23
N LEU A 132 10.88 9.95 -1.41
CA LEU A 132 10.60 9.38 -2.72
C LEU A 132 9.28 9.93 -3.29
N PHE A 133 8.20 9.94 -2.51
CA PHE A 133 6.92 10.51 -2.94
C PHE A 133 7.05 12.00 -3.32
N ALA A 134 7.84 12.75 -2.57
CA ALA A 134 8.13 14.16 -2.90
C ALA A 134 8.93 14.29 -4.22
N ALA A 135 9.98 13.46 -4.42
CA ALA A 135 10.81 13.49 -5.62
C ALA A 135 10.03 13.11 -6.90
N THR A 136 9.12 12.13 -6.80
CA THR A 136 8.28 11.66 -7.90
C THR A 136 7.04 12.54 -8.14
N GLN A 137 6.83 13.56 -7.29
CA GLN A 137 5.62 14.40 -7.31
C GLN A 137 4.32 13.59 -7.17
N SER A 138 4.37 12.50 -6.40
CA SER A 138 3.24 11.61 -6.18
C SER A 138 2.16 12.29 -5.34
N ILE A 139 0.92 12.19 -5.78
CA ILE A 139 -0.27 12.68 -5.05
C ILE A 139 -0.89 11.53 -4.25
N SER A 140 -0.84 10.32 -4.81
CA SER A 140 -1.37 9.09 -4.23
C SER A 140 -0.26 8.05 -3.97
N ILE A 141 -0.59 7.00 -3.22
CA ILE A 141 0.33 5.87 -3.01
C ILE A 141 0.62 5.18 -4.34
N ALA A 142 -0.38 5.03 -5.20
CA ALA A 142 -0.25 4.39 -6.49
C ALA A 142 0.86 5.00 -7.34
N ASP A 143 0.95 6.34 -7.38
CA ASP A 143 1.98 7.05 -8.16
C ASP A 143 3.41 6.67 -7.75
N GLY A 144 3.65 6.50 -6.43
CA GLY A 144 4.98 6.20 -5.89
C GLY A 144 5.39 4.73 -5.98
N LEU A 145 4.41 3.81 -6.09
CA LEU A 145 4.69 2.37 -6.06
C LEU A 145 5.48 1.88 -7.28
N ASN A 146 5.36 2.52 -8.45
CA ASN A 146 6.13 2.19 -9.65
C ASN A 146 7.66 2.33 -9.47
N TYR A 147 8.12 3.00 -8.41
CA TYR A 147 9.55 3.20 -8.11
C TYR A 147 10.10 2.14 -7.15
N GLN A 148 9.61 0.89 -7.28
CA GLN A 148 10.11 -0.26 -6.55
C GLN A 148 10.29 -1.46 -7.49
N PRO A 149 11.37 -2.27 -7.34
CA PRO A 149 11.54 -3.46 -8.16
C PRO A 149 10.43 -4.46 -7.87
N GLY A 150 9.96 -5.16 -8.88
CA GLY A 150 8.87 -6.13 -8.76
C GLY A 150 7.48 -5.52 -8.60
N VAL A 151 7.34 -4.19 -8.66
CA VAL A 151 6.05 -3.49 -8.52
C VAL A 151 5.71 -2.75 -9.81
N ARG A 152 4.49 -2.90 -10.27
CA ARG A 152 3.92 -2.13 -11.37
C ARG A 152 2.49 -1.72 -11.03
N VAL A 153 2.19 -0.45 -11.24
CA VAL A 153 0.83 0.10 -11.12
C VAL A 153 0.28 0.27 -12.53
N GLU A 154 -0.95 -0.17 -12.73
CA GLU A 154 -1.63 -0.03 -14.01
C GLU A 154 -3.05 0.48 -13.82
N THR A 155 -3.58 1.13 -14.84
CA THR A 155 -5.01 1.46 -14.97
C THR A 155 -5.64 0.43 -15.90
N ASN A 156 -6.78 -0.11 -15.52
CA ASN A 156 -7.44 -1.19 -16.27
C ASN A 156 -8.73 -0.75 -16.97
N CYS A 157 -9.20 0.45 -16.75
CA CYS A 157 -10.39 0.97 -17.40
C CYS A 157 -10.25 2.48 -17.60
N GLN A 158 -10.54 2.95 -18.79
CA GLN A 158 -10.47 4.37 -19.17
C GLN A 158 -11.58 5.18 -18.52
N ASN A 159 -12.76 4.58 -18.36
CA ASN A 159 -13.98 5.31 -17.95
C ASN A 159 -14.09 5.52 -16.43
N CYS A 160 -13.55 4.62 -15.60
CA CYS A 160 -13.59 4.75 -14.14
C CYS A 160 -12.20 5.02 -13.51
N GLY A 161 -11.12 4.84 -14.27
CA GLY A 161 -9.77 4.99 -13.76
C GLY A 161 -9.42 3.93 -12.71
N PHE A 162 -9.87 2.70 -12.92
CA PHE A 162 -9.57 1.54 -12.07
C PHE A 162 -8.06 1.29 -12.03
N THR A 163 -7.46 1.41 -10.85
CA THR A 163 -6.01 1.27 -10.66
C THR A 163 -5.68 0.05 -9.81
N GLN A 164 -4.77 -0.79 -10.28
CA GLN A 164 -4.28 -1.94 -9.52
C GLN A 164 -2.76 -2.01 -9.45
N VAL A 165 -2.26 -2.80 -8.47
CA VAL A 165 -0.82 -3.00 -8.26
C VAL A 165 -0.45 -4.43 -8.50
N ARG A 166 0.38 -4.69 -9.50
CA ARG A 166 0.97 -6.00 -9.77
C ARG A 166 2.27 -6.16 -8.96
N LEU A 167 2.43 -7.30 -8.31
CA LEU A 167 3.67 -7.68 -7.64
C LEU A 167 4.29 -8.89 -8.33
N ASN A 168 5.54 -8.75 -8.82
CA ASN A 168 6.26 -9.83 -9.53
C ASN A 168 5.40 -10.50 -10.61
N GLY A 169 4.68 -9.70 -11.42
CA GLY A 169 3.84 -10.16 -12.52
C GLY A 169 2.46 -10.72 -12.13
N LEU A 170 2.18 -10.90 -10.85
CA LEU A 170 0.86 -11.30 -10.36
C LEU A 170 -0.07 -10.10 -10.24
N GLU A 171 -1.34 -10.28 -10.58
CA GLU A 171 -2.38 -9.23 -10.60
C GLU A 171 -2.68 -8.64 -9.22
N GLY A 172 -3.35 -7.49 -9.22
CA GLY A 172 -3.64 -6.74 -8.00
C GLY A 172 -4.44 -7.51 -6.95
N GLN A 173 -5.30 -8.39 -7.39
CA GLN A 173 -6.11 -9.28 -6.55
C GLN A 173 -5.28 -10.28 -5.70
N TYR A 174 -4.01 -10.51 -6.05
CA TYR A 174 -3.06 -11.32 -5.29
C TYR A 174 -2.23 -10.51 -4.28
N THR A 175 -2.45 -9.20 -4.22
CA THR A 175 -1.70 -8.27 -3.37
C THR A 175 -2.55 -7.76 -2.23
N GLN A 176 -2.15 -8.06 -0.99
CA GLN A 176 -2.84 -7.57 0.20
C GLN A 176 -2.35 -6.17 0.57
N ILE A 177 -3.27 -5.21 0.57
CA ILE A 177 -3.00 -3.85 1.03
C ILE A 177 -3.36 -3.71 2.50
N LEU A 178 -2.45 -3.14 3.28
CA LEU A 178 -2.56 -2.99 4.71
C LEU A 178 -2.40 -1.51 5.10
N VAL A 179 -3.11 -1.08 6.12
CA VAL A 179 -2.85 0.18 6.82
C VAL A 179 -2.46 -0.14 8.27
N ASN A 180 -1.26 0.27 8.67
CA ASN A 180 -0.70 -0.03 9.99
C ASN A 180 -0.74 -1.53 10.33
N SER A 181 -0.41 -2.39 9.34
CA SER A 181 -0.41 -3.87 9.43
C SER A 181 -1.80 -4.50 9.60
N ARG A 182 -2.88 -3.81 9.24
CA ARG A 182 -4.25 -4.31 9.29
C ARG A 182 -4.80 -4.38 7.86
N PRO A 183 -5.36 -5.51 7.42
CA PRO A 183 -6.06 -5.60 6.15
C PRO A 183 -7.41 -4.86 6.29
N VAL A 184 -7.49 -3.64 5.79
CA VAL A 184 -8.67 -2.78 5.96
C VAL A 184 -9.42 -2.56 4.66
N PHE A 185 -8.87 -3.03 3.55
CA PHE A 185 -9.51 -2.88 2.25
C PHE A 185 -10.35 -4.12 1.93
N SER A 186 -11.61 -3.88 1.70
CA SER A 186 -12.59 -4.86 1.22
C SER A 186 -12.37 -5.21 -0.26
N ALA A 187 -13.15 -6.15 -0.77
CA ALA A 187 -13.23 -6.45 -2.20
C ALA A 187 -13.53 -5.18 -3.02
N LEU A 188 -14.42 -4.30 -2.54
CA LEU A 188 -14.79 -3.06 -3.22
C LEU A 188 -13.67 -2.01 -3.22
N ASN A 189 -12.97 -1.83 -2.08
CA ASN A 189 -12.01 -0.74 -1.89
C ASN A 189 -10.56 -1.12 -2.13
N SER A 190 -10.26 -2.38 -2.46
CA SER A 190 -8.88 -2.84 -2.71
C SER A 190 -8.17 -2.07 -3.83
N VAL A 191 -8.93 -1.49 -4.73
CA VAL A 191 -8.44 -0.77 -5.91
C VAL A 191 -8.48 0.74 -5.71
N TYR A 192 -9.66 1.28 -5.39
CA TYR A 192 -9.82 2.73 -5.23
C TYR A 192 -9.11 3.26 -3.98
N GLY A 193 -8.98 2.45 -2.94
CA GLY A 193 -8.34 2.80 -1.67
C GLY A 193 -6.89 3.29 -1.80
N LEU A 194 -6.15 2.84 -2.82
CA LEU A 194 -4.78 3.29 -3.08
C LEU A 194 -4.69 4.78 -3.43
N GLU A 195 -5.70 5.32 -4.09
CA GLU A 195 -5.77 6.74 -4.43
C GLU A 195 -6.42 7.59 -3.34
N GLN A 196 -7.13 6.97 -2.40
CA GLN A 196 -7.86 7.63 -1.33
C GLN A 196 -6.98 8.01 -0.13
N ILE A 197 -5.84 7.36 0.07
CA ILE A 197 -4.93 7.65 1.17
C ILE A 197 -3.99 8.80 0.80
N PRO A 198 -4.03 9.94 1.52
CA PRO A 198 -3.15 11.07 1.26
C PRO A 198 -1.68 10.74 1.53
N VAL A 199 -0.78 11.10 0.62
CA VAL A 199 0.67 10.89 0.81
C VAL A 199 1.19 11.67 2.03
N SER A 200 0.58 12.80 2.38
CA SER A 200 0.97 13.66 3.50
C SER A 200 0.93 12.97 4.87
N ILE A 201 0.08 11.94 5.05
CA ILE A 201 0.01 11.18 6.31
C ILE A 201 0.95 9.99 6.37
N ILE A 202 1.62 9.67 5.28
CA ILE A 202 2.46 8.48 5.18
C ILE A 202 3.81 8.73 5.86
N ASP A 203 4.17 7.86 6.79
CA ASP A 203 5.53 7.75 7.32
C ASP A 203 6.42 6.97 6.36
N ARG A 204 5.90 5.84 5.87
CA ARG A 204 6.52 5.00 4.85
C ARG A 204 5.53 3.98 4.30
N VAL A 205 5.83 3.44 3.13
CA VAL A 205 5.15 2.24 2.61
C VAL A 205 6.15 1.09 2.59
N GLU A 206 5.78 -0.03 3.20
CA GLU A 206 6.58 -1.24 3.24
C GLU A 206 6.01 -2.26 2.24
N VAL A 207 6.84 -2.70 1.29
CA VAL A 207 6.48 -3.71 0.30
C VAL A 207 7.24 -4.99 0.59
N VAL A 208 6.50 -6.08 0.83
CA VAL A 208 7.02 -7.44 0.95
C VAL A 208 6.53 -8.24 -0.23
N ARG A 209 7.43 -8.70 -1.06
CA ARG A 209 7.14 -9.53 -2.23
C ARG A 209 7.15 -10.99 -1.82
N SER A 210 6.07 -11.71 -2.14
CA SER A 210 5.81 -13.11 -1.78
C SER A 210 5.58 -13.39 -0.29
N GLY A 211 4.86 -14.46 0.00
CA GLY A 211 4.75 -15.05 1.33
C GLY A 211 3.97 -14.28 2.38
N GLY A 212 3.09 -13.36 1.99
CA GLY A 212 2.27 -12.57 2.91
C GLY A 212 1.19 -13.37 3.64
N SER A 213 0.61 -14.40 3.03
CA SER A 213 -0.54 -15.14 3.57
C SER A 213 -0.28 -15.79 4.92
N ALA A 214 0.94 -16.25 5.20
CA ALA A 214 1.30 -16.83 6.50
C ALA A 214 1.25 -15.82 7.67
N LEU A 215 1.13 -14.53 7.40
CA LEU A 215 0.97 -13.49 8.42
C LEU A 215 -0.37 -12.77 8.32
N PHE A 216 -0.85 -12.49 7.11
CA PHE A 216 -1.95 -11.58 6.86
C PHE A 216 -3.20 -12.27 6.30
N GLY A 217 -3.14 -13.59 6.04
CA GLY A 217 -4.28 -14.41 5.60
C GLY A 217 -4.48 -14.42 4.10
N SER A 218 -5.73 -14.56 3.68
CA SER A 218 -6.16 -14.62 2.28
C SER A 218 -5.70 -13.41 1.47
N ASN A 219 -5.58 -13.56 0.14
CA ASN A 219 -5.24 -12.52 -0.83
C ASN A 219 -3.81 -11.95 -0.76
N ALA A 220 -2.92 -12.50 0.08
CA ALA A 220 -1.53 -12.07 0.17
C ALA A 220 -0.55 -13.04 -0.56
N ILE A 221 -0.98 -13.59 -1.70
CA ILE A 221 -0.21 -14.55 -2.52
C ILE A 221 1.03 -13.88 -3.11
N ALA A 222 0.86 -12.77 -3.82
CA ALA A 222 1.95 -12.01 -4.43
C ALA A 222 2.79 -11.27 -3.37
N GLY A 223 2.16 -10.90 -2.26
CA GLY A 223 2.80 -10.19 -1.17
C GLY A 223 1.90 -9.18 -0.48
N THR A 224 2.53 -8.23 0.22
CA THR A 224 1.81 -7.19 0.96
C THR A 224 2.39 -5.81 0.73
N ILE A 225 1.51 -4.82 0.66
CA ILE A 225 1.83 -3.40 0.66
C ILE A 225 1.26 -2.81 1.94
N ASN A 226 2.13 -2.41 2.87
CA ASN A 226 1.73 -1.93 4.18
C ASN A 226 2.01 -0.44 4.32
N VAL A 227 0.96 0.34 4.37
CA VAL A 227 1.01 1.80 4.55
C VAL A 227 1.15 2.09 6.05
N ILE A 228 2.30 2.58 6.44
CA ILE A 228 2.55 3.02 7.81
C ILE A 228 2.30 4.52 7.88
N THR A 229 1.35 4.93 8.69
CA THR A 229 0.98 6.33 8.84
C THR A 229 1.82 7.02 9.91
N LYS A 230 2.09 8.33 9.72
CA LYS A 230 2.80 9.18 10.69
C LYS A 230 2.18 9.07 12.08
N GLN A 231 3.02 9.06 13.10
CA GLN A 231 2.61 9.17 14.50
C GLN A 231 2.84 10.61 14.95
N PRO A 232 1.99 11.19 15.79
CA PRO A 232 2.29 12.47 16.43
C PRO A 232 3.46 12.30 17.40
N VAL A 233 4.61 12.86 17.06
CA VAL A 233 5.85 12.77 17.88
C VAL A 233 6.40 14.13 18.28
N ASN A 234 5.97 15.18 17.61
CA ASN A 234 6.34 16.59 17.84
C ASN A 234 5.20 17.53 17.42
N ASN A 235 5.26 18.76 17.84
CA ASN A 235 4.34 19.81 17.39
C ASN A 235 4.81 20.30 16.03
N THR A 236 4.03 20.02 14.98
CA THR A 236 4.34 20.43 13.61
C THR A 236 3.06 20.71 12.85
N TRP A 237 3.16 21.49 11.79
CA TRP A 237 2.08 21.68 10.86
C TRP A 237 2.64 21.92 9.45
N GLU A 238 1.94 21.45 8.44
CA GLU A 238 2.27 21.69 7.04
C GLU A 238 1.00 21.87 6.23
N ILE A 239 1.04 22.77 5.26
CA ILE A 239 0.04 22.92 4.21
C ILE A 239 0.78 22.88 2.88
N GLY A 240 0.34 22.00 1.98
CA GLY A 240 0.88 21.89 0.64
C GLY A 240 -0.22 22.09 -0.40
N SER A 241 0.13 22.68 -1.53
CA SER A 241 -0.72 22.75 -2.70
C SER A 241 0.07 22.38 -3.94
N ASN A 242 -0.61 21.75 -4.90
CA ASN A 242 -0.01 21.31 -6.14
C ASN A 242 -0.98 21.52 -7.30
N PHE A 243 -0.46 22.04 -8.39
CA PHE A 243 -1.19 22.29 -9.64
C PHE A 243 -0.44 21.60 -10.76
N SER A 244 -1.09 20.67 -11.42
CA SER A 244 -0.55 19.94 -12.56
C SER A 244 -1.39 20.21 -13.79
N PHE A 245 -0.73 20.44 -14.93
CA PHE A 245 -1.35 20.73 -16.22
C PHE A 245 -1.05 19.56 -17.16
N ILE A 246 -1.98 18.60 -17.24
CA ILE A 246 -1.90 17.42 -18.08
C ILE A 246 -1.97 17.88 -19.54
N ASN A 247 -1.00 17.49 -20.37
CA ASN A 247 -0.80 17.97 -21.75
C ASN A 247 -0.74 19.52 -21.88
N GLY A 248 -0.56 20.24 -20.77
CA GLY A 248 -0.61 21.69 -20.73
C GLY A 248 -2.03 22.30 -20.74
N GLU A 249 -3.07 21.51 -20.66
CA GLU A 249 -4.49 21.88 -20.83
C GLU A 249 -5.33 21.54 -19.61
N THR A 250 -5.34 20.27 -19.20
CA THR A 250 -6.24 19.76 -18.15
C THR A 250 -5.64 19.94 -16.76
N LEU A 251 -6.40 20.52 -15.85
CA LEU A 251 -5.96 20.85 -14.51
C LEU A 251 -6.22 19.70 -13.53
N ASP A 252 -5.18 19.30 -12.78
CA ASP A 252 -5.24 18.45 -11.59
C ASP A 252 -4.66 19.25 -10.42
N ARG A 253 -5.48 19.59 -9.44
CA ARG A 253 -5.10 20.41 -8.29
C ARG A 253 -5.36 19.69 -6.99
N ASN A 254 -4.45 19.85 -6.04
CA ASN A 254 -4.68 19.35 -4.70
C ASN A 254 -4.16 20.32 -3.63
N VAL A 255 -4.80 20.26 -2.47
CA VAL A 255 -4.34 20.90 -1.24
C VAL A 255 -4.31 19.83 -0.17
N ASN A 256 -3.21 19.73 0.54
CA ASN A 256 -3.07 18.82 1.67
C ASN A 256 -2.70 19.60 2.92
N LEU A 257 -3.14 19.08 4.06
CA LEU A 257 -2.81 19.62 5.37
C LEU A 257 -2.43 18.48 6.32
N ASN A 258 -1.51 18.78 7.23
CA ASN A 258 -1.14 17.88 8.31
C ASN A 258 -0.72 18.75 9.52
N ALA A 259 -1.27 18.47 10.71
CA ALA A 259 -0.89 19.17 11.93
C ALA A 259 -0.87 18.19 13.09
N SER A 260 0.18 18.23 13.89
CA SER A 260 0.38 17.36 15.05
C SER A 260 0.62 18.18 16.30
N ILE A 261 0.02 17.77 17.40
CA ILE A 261 0.24 18.32 18.73
C ILE A 261 0.53 17.15 19.68
N VAL A 262 1.57 17.30 20.48
CA VAL A 262 2.02 16.30 21.45
C VAL A 262 2.25 16.95 22.80
N SER A 263 1.84 16.26 23.87
CA SER A 263 2.11 16.74 25.25
C SER A 263 3.61 16.74 25.54
N GLU A 264 4.09 17.65 26.40
CA GLU A 264 5.51 17.80 26.77
C GLU A 264 6.12 16.51 27.35
N ASP A 265 5.29 15.70 28.02
CA ASP A 265 5.68 14.41 28.59
C ASP A 265 5.62 13.25 27.59
N LEU A 266 5.20 13.49 26.34
CA LEU A 266 4.99 12.51 25.28
C LEU A 266 4.00 11.39 25.65
N MET A 267 3.09 11.67 26.60
CA MET A 267 2.08 10.69 27.03
C MET A 267 0.81 10.76 26.19
N SER A 268 0.59 11.81 25.44
CA SER A 268 -0.54 11.93 24.50
C SER A 268 -0.18 12.78 23.29
N GLY A 269 -0.88 12.53 22.20
CA GLY A 269 -0.70 13.30 20.99
C GLY A 269 -1.84 13.09 20.02
N VAL A 270 -2.04 14.07 19.15
CA VAL A 270 -3.05 14.03 18.08
C VAL A 270 -2.47 14.63 16.80
N THR A 271 -2.78 14.00 15.68
CA THR A 271 -2.55 14.52 14.33
C THR A 271 -3.89 14.68 13.64
N VAL A 272 -4.09 15.82 12.98
CA VAL A 272 -5.20 16.03 12.03
C VAL A 272 -4.60 16.17 10.64
N TYR A 273 -5.22 15.56 9.66
CA TYR A 273 -4.75 15.57 8.28
C TYR A 273 -5.92 15.61 7.30
N GLY A 274 -5.66 16.08 6.09
CA GLY A 274 -6.65 16.08 5.03
C GLY A 274 -6.05 16.30 3.66
N ILE A 275 -6.82 15.93 2.64
CA ILE A 275 -6.57 16.24 1.23
C ILE A 275 -7.86 16.71 0.57
N PHE A 276 -7.72 17.69 -0.31
CA PHE A 276 -8.75 18.17 -1.22
C PHE A 276 -8.15 18.12 -2.61
N ARG A 277 -8.61 17.21 -3.46
CA ARG A 277 -8.14 17.03 -4.83
C ARG A 277 -9.29 17.18 -5.79
N ASP A 278 -9.03 17.89 -6.88
CA ASP A 278 -9.96 18.06 -7.98
C ASP A 278 -9.17 17.97 -9.29
N ARG A 279 -9.54 17.03 -10.15
CA ARG A 279 -8.94 16.79 -11.45
C ARG A 279 -10.04 16.84 -12.51
N ASP A 280 -9.83 17.67 -13.52
CA ASP A 280 -10.66 17.67 -14.72
C ASP A 280 -10.38 16.41 -15.55
N ALA A 281 -11.36 16.00 -16.36
CA ALA A 281 -11.19 14.87 -17.27
C ALA A 281 -10.28 15.23 -18.46
N PHE A 282 -9.57 14.25 -18.99
CA PHE A 282 -8.72 14.42 -20.15
C PHE A 282 -9.08 13.41 -21.24
N ASP A 283 -9.27 13.92 -22.46
CA ASP A 283 -9.51 13.20 -23.71
C ASP A 283 -8.18 13.23 -24.48
N ALA A 284 -7.56 12.07 -24.67
CA ALA A 284 -6.20 11.97 -25.21
C ALA A 284 -6.15 11.94 -26.74
N ASN A 285 -7.24 11.55 -27.40
CA ASN A 285 -7.34 11.36 -28.85
C ASN A 285 -8.35 12.28 -29.54
N ASP A 286 -8.94 13.24 -28.80
CA ASP A 286 -9.92 14.24 -29.28
C ASP A 286 -11.21 13.61 -29.87
N ASP A 287 -11.64 12.44 -29.37
CA ASP A 287 -12.83 11.74 -29.84
C ASP A 287 -14.11 12.11 -29.02
N GLY A 288 -13.96 12.88 -27.97
CA GLY A 288 -15.02 13.30 -27.06
C GLY A 288 -15.25 12.34 -25.90
N PHE A 289 -14.43 11.29 -25.75
CA PHE A 289 -14.43 10.35 -24.63
C PHE A 289 -13.14 10.49 -23.83
N THR A 290 -13.21 10.24 -22.54
CA THR A 290 -12.07 10.46 -21.63
C THR A 290 -11.20 9.21 -21.47
N GLU A 291 -9.87 9.40 -21.43
CA GLU A 291 -8.88 8.40 -21.01
C GLU A 291 -8.37 8.63 -19.59
N ILE A 292 -8.53 9.87 -19.08
CA ILE A 292 -8.33 10.16 -17.66
C ILE A 292 -9.63 10.74 -17.12
N THR A 293 -10.17 10.09 -16.10
CA THR A 293 -11.47 10.45 -15.51
C THR A 293 -11.43 11.78 -14.75
N LYS A 294 -12.56 12.47 -14.72
CA LYS A 294 -12.81 13.51 -13.71
C LYS A 294 -12.76 12.88 -12.32
N LEU A 295 -12.11 13.56 -11.37
CA LEU A 295 -11.93 13.08 -10.01
C LEU A 295 -12.08 14.24 -9.02
N THR A 296 -12.90 14.05 -8.00
CA THR A 296 -12.91 14.91 -6.80
C THR A 296 -12.72 14.01 -5.59
N ASN A 297 -11.67 14.24 -4.78
CA ASN A 297 -11.42 13.48 -3.56
C ASN A 297 -11.24 14.46 -2.40
N ASN A 298 -12.10 14.31 -1.38
CA ASN A 298 -12.03 15.07 -0.15
C ASN A 298 -11.90 14.10 1.02
N SER A 299 -10.77 14.11 1.70
CA SER A 299 -10.59 13.30 2.90
C SER A 299 -10.10 14.12 4.08
N LEU A 300 -10.62 13.79 5.25
CA LEU A 300 -10.22 14.38 6.53
C LEU A 300 -10.12 13.27 7.57
N GLY A 301 -9.04 13.29 8.34
CA GLY A 301 -8.83 12.28 9.37
C GLY A 301 -8.07 12.81 10.58
N THR A 302 -8.08 11.98 11.60
CA THR A 302 -7.33 12.23 12.84
C THR A 302 -6.71 10.92 13.32
N LYS A 303 -5.54 11.04 13.93
CA LYS A 303 -4.85 9.96 14.61
C LYS A 303 -4.42 10.46 15.98
N ALA A 304 -4.74 9.70 17.01
CA ALA A 304 -4.42 10.08 18.39
C ALA A 304 -3.81 8.90 19.13
N PHE A 305 -3.05 9.21 20.17
CA PHE A 305 -2.64 8.22 21.15
C PHE A 305 -2.67 8.78 22.57
N ILE A 306 -2.86 7.87 23.51
CA ILE A 306 -2.69 8.13 24.94
C ILE A 306 -1.89 6.95 25.53
N LYS A 307 -0.89 7.27 26.37
CA LYS A 307 -0.18 6.29 27.19
C LYS A 307 -0.70 6.42 28.62
N PRO A 308 -1.57 5.53 29.10
CA PRO A 308 -2.05 5.55 30.49
C PRO A 308 -0.92 5.42 31.51
N ASN A 309 0.16 4.77 31.12
CA ASN A 309 1.42 4.64 31.86
C ASN A 309 2.56 4.33 30.87
N ASP A 310 3.79 4.19 31.38
CA ASP A 310 4.98 3.91 30.54
C ASP A 310 4.93 2.55 29.84
N ASN A 311 4.08 1.65 30.27
CA ASN A 311 3.98 0.28 29.79
C ASN A 311 2.74 0.02 28.94
N SER A 312 1.91 1.03 28.69
CA SER A 312 0.71 0.83 27.88
C SER A 312 0.43 2.03 26.97
N ARG A 313 -0.20 1.75 25.83
CA ARG A 313 -0.58 2.74 24.81
C ARG A 313 -1.94 2.37 24.22
N VAL A 314 -2.81 3.35 24.11
CA VAL A 314 -4.04 3.28 23.31
C VAL A 314 -3.85 4.15 22.08
N GLY A 315 -4.12 3.61 20.92
CA GLY A 315 -4.15 4.33 19.64
C GLY A 315 -5.57 4.43 19.11
N PHE A 316 -5.86 5.50 18.39
CA PHE A 316 -7.12 5.75 17.73
C PHE A 316 -6.88 6.38 16.37
N ASP A 317 -7.56 5.86 15.34
CA ASP A 317 -7.55 6.36 13.96
C ASP A 317 -8.98 6.59 13.50
N PHE A 318 -9.22 7.71 12.80
CA PHE A 318 -10.50 8.00 12.15
C PHE A 318 -10.23 8.73 10.83
N THR A 319 -10.90 8.34 9.75
CA THR A 319 -10.84 9.02 8.45
C THR A 319 -12.20 8.97 7.78
N GLY A 320 -12.69 10.10 7.32
CA GLY A 320 -13.82 10.21 6.41
C GLY A 320 -13.33 10.59 5.02
N ILE A 321 -13.82 9.92 3.99
CA ILE A 321 -13.44 10.11 2.59
C ILE A 321 -14.71 10.25 1.76
N ARG A 322 -14.73 11.25 0.90
CA ARG A 322 -15.70 11.36 -0.17
C ARG A 322 -14.97 11.47 -1.50
N GLU A 323 -15.25 10.54 -2.40
CA GLU A 323 -14.63 10.50 -3.72
C GLU A 323 -15.69 10.37 -4.80
N TYR A 324 -15.65 11.28 -5.77
CA TYR A 324 -16.45 11.25 -6.98
C TYR A 324 -15.56 11.06 -8.18
N ARG A 325 -15.91 10.11 -9.07
CA ARG A 325 -15.25 9.85 -10.34
C ARG A 325 -16.26 9.78 -11.46
N ARG A 326 -15.88 10.26 -12.64
CA ARG A 326 -16.68 10.11 -13.84
C ARG A 326 -15.80 10.13 -15.09
N GLY A 327 -16.01 9.15 -15.97
CA GLY A 327 -15.45 9.11 -17.31
C GLY A 327 -16.51 8.73 -18.34
N GLY A 328 -16.13 8.76 -19.60
CA GLY A 328 -16.98 8.56 -20.77
C GLY A 328 -17.12 9.84 -21.58
N ASP A 329 -18.27 10.03 -22.23
CA ASP A 329 -18.53 11.18 -23.08
C ASP A 329 -19.46 12.22 -22.41
N ARG A 330 -19.47 13.45 -22.94
CA ARG A 330 -20.42 14.53 -22.59
C ARG A 330 -20.65 14.67 -21.08
N LEU A 331 -19.57 14.89 -20.34
CA LEU A 331 -19.60 14.97 -18.87
C LEU A 331 -20.45 16.11 -18.30
N ASP A 332 -20.94 17.02 -19.15
CA ASP A 332 -21.89 18.10 -18.85
C ASP A 332 -23.35 17.63 -18.77
N LEU A 333 -23.65 16.46 -19.33
CA LEU A 333 -24.99 15.87 -19.30
C LEU A 333 -25.12 14.87 -18.14
N ALA A 334 -26.38 14.58 -17.77
CA ALA A 334 -26.62 13.49 -16.83
C ALA A 334 -26.28 12.14 -17.49
N PRO A 335 -25.79 11.14 -16.72
CA PRO A 335 -25.23 9.88 -17.23
C PRO A 335 -26.11 9.15 -18.25
N GLN A 336 -27.43 9.13 -18.05
CA GLN A 336 -28.37 8.43 -18.93
C GLN A 336 -28.59 9.08 -20.31
N PHE A 337 -27.95 10.23 -20.57
CA PHE A 337 -28.05 10.94 -21.85
C PHE A 337 -26.72 10.89 -22.64
N THR A 338 -25.74 10.19 -22.15
CA THR A 338 -24.43 9.99 -22.76
C THR A 338 -24.39 8.67 -23.53
N ASP A 339 -23.40 8.45 -24.36
CA ASP A 339 -23.24 7.19 -25.06
C ASP A 339 -22.57 6.14 -24.16
N ILE A 340 -21.51 6.53 -23.43
CA ILE A 340 -20.87 5.71 -22.40
C ILE A 340 -20.61 6.59 -21.18
N THR A 341 -20.98 6.11 -19.99
CA THR A 341 -20.59 6.74 -18.73
C THR A 341 -20.37 5.70 -17.65
N GLU A 342 -19.27 5.88 -16.94
CA GLU A 342 -19.02 5.27 -15.65
C GLU A 342 -18.88 6.38 -14.61
N GLU A 343 -19.78 6.38 -13.63
CA GLU A 343 -19.84 7.39 -12.56
C GLU A 343 -19.90 6.70 -11.21
N LEU A 344 -19.05 7.12 -10.29
CA LEU A 344 -18.94 6.56 -8.94
C LEU A 344 -18.89 7.70 -7.90
N ASP A 345 -19.73 7.64 -6.88
CA ASP A 345 -19.68 8.50 -5.68
C ASP A 345 -19.49 7.61 -4.45
N HIS A 346 -18.29 7.62 -3.88
CA HIS A 346 -17.93 6.84 -2.71
C HIS A 346 -17.97 7.71 -1.46
N ASN A 347 -18.65 7.23 -0.43
CA ASN A 347 -18.60 7.77 0.92
C ASN A 347 -18.04 6.70 1.85
N THR A 348 -16.77 6.85 2.28
CA THR A 348 -16.07 5.87 3.08
C THR A 348 -15.73 6.45 4.46
N VAL A 349 -15.97 5.66 5.49
CA VAL A 349 -15.54 5.95 6.85
C VAL A 349 -14.63 4.80 7.32
N PHE A 350 -13.45 5.16 7.76
CA PHE A 350 -12.50 4.24 8.38
C PHE A 350 -12.29 4.63 9.84
N THR A 351 -12.29 3.66 10.74
CA THR A 351 -11.93 3.84 12.16
C THR A 351 -11.13 2.67 12.68
N GLY A 352 -10.19 2.95 13.57
CA GLY A 352 -9.35 1.94 14.20
C GLY A 352 -9.03 2.27 15.64
N VAL A 353 -8.90 1.23 16.46
CA VAL A 353 -8.44 1.32 17.85
C VAL A 353 -7.41 0.24 18.08
N ASP A 354 -6.34 0.56 18.78
CA ASP A 354 -5.36 -0.41 19.27
C ASP A 354 -5.03 -0.17 20.75
N TYR A 355 -4.77 -1.24 21.45
CA TYR A 355 -4.24 -1.24 22.80
C TYR A 355 -2.99 -2.10 22.86
N GLU A 356 -1.89 -1.51 23.24
CA GLU A 356 -0.59 -2.18 23.37
C GLU A 356 -0.13 -2.12 24.83
N ILE A 357 0.31 -3.25 25.37
CA ILE A 357 0.84 -3.37 26.72
C ILE A 357 2.15 -4.14 26.71
N PHE A 358 3.06 -3.73 27.59
CA PHE A 358 4.39 -4.32 27.77
C PHE A 358 4.62 -4.65 29.24
N ASP A 359 5.46 -5.62 29.51
CA ASP A 359 6.03 -5.78 30.85
C ASP A 359 7.21 -4.81 31.08
N ASP A 360 7.64 -4.65 32.33
CA ASP A 360 8.73 -3.74 32.71
C ASP A 360 10.06 -4.12 32.05
N ALA A 361 10.29 -5.41 31.80
CA ALA A 361 11.50 -5.92 31.16
C ALA A 361 11.47 -5.80 29.63
N ARG A 362 10.30 -5.44 29.04
CA ARG A 362 10.06 -5.43 27.58
C ARG A 362 10.32 -6.79 26.91
N GLU A 363 10.29 -7.85 27.69
CA GLU A 363 10.36 -9.22 27.18
C GLU A 363 9.02 -9.65 26.60
N ASN A 364 7.92 -9.17 27.17
CA ASN A 364 6.56 -9.49 26.75
C ASN A 364 5.83 -8.24 26.22
N SER A 365 5.11 -8.42 25.13
CA SER A 365 4.16 -7.43 24.64
C SER A 365 2.88 -8.10 24.17
N ALA A 366 1.76 -7.46 24.43
CA ALA A 366 0.48 -7.86 23.88
C ALA A 366 -0.18 -6.66 23.21
N THR A 367 -0.81 -6.89 22.05
CA THR A 367 -1.58 -5.88 21.32
C THR A 367 -2.96 -6.45 21.04
N ALA A 368 -4.00 -5.67 21.32
CA ALA A 368 -5.35 -5.92 20.83
C ALA A 368 -5.73 -4.79 19.88
N TYR A 369 -6.38 -5.10 18.77
CA TYR A 369 -6.78 -4.09 17.79
C TYR A 369 -8.10 -4.44 17.14
N MET A 370 -8.79 -3.39 16.67
CA MET A 370 -9.97 -3.48 15.84
C MET A 370 -9.96 -2.35 14.82
N SER A 371 -10.36 -2.62 13.60
CA SER A 371 -10.55 -1.65 12.55
C SER A 371 -11.83 -1.95 11.78
N VAL A 372 -12.55 -0.89 11.43
CA VAL A 372 -13.79 -0.97 10.66
C VAL A 372 -13.70 0.01 9.52
N GLN A 373 -14.05 -0.43 8.33
CA GLN A 373 -14.27 0.41 7.17
C GLN A 373 -15.68 0.19 6.67
N HIS A 374 -16.41 1.26 6.44
CA HIS A 374 -17.73 1.22 5.82
C HIS A 374 -17.74 2.14 4.61
N THR A 375 -18.24 1.64 3.49
CA THR A 375 -18.38 2.39 2.24
C THR A 375 -19.80 2.28 1.71
N ASP A 376 -20.41 3.43 1.46
CA ASP A 376 -21.58 3.57 0.60
C ASP A 376 -21.11 4.08 -0.76
N ARG A 377 -21.49 3.38 -1.84
CA ARG A 377 -21.18 3.78 -3.22
C ARG A 377 -22.47 3.88 -4.02
N ASP A 378 -22.73 5.04 -4.62
CA ASP A 378 -23.64 5.16 -5.72
C ASP A 378 -22.85 5.00 -7.03
N SER A 379 -23.37 4.21 -7.97
CA SER A 379 -22.68 3.89 -9.22
C SER A 379 -23.63 4.05 -10.40
N TYR A 380 -23.07 4.37 -11.55
CA TYR A 380 -23.72 4.31 -12.84
C TYR A 380 -22.77 3.68 -13.84
N TYR A 381 -23.21 2.59 -14.47
CA TYR A 381 -22.46 1.89 -15.50
C TYR A 381 -23.35 1.71 -16.72
N GLY A 382 -23.15 2.48 -17.79
CA GLY A 382 -23.97 2.38 -18.96
C GLY A 382 -23.95 3.60 -19.87
N GLY A 383 -25.04 3.79 -20.58
CA GLY A 383 -25.23 4.84 -21.56
C GLY A 383 -26.17 4.41 -22.68
N LEU A 384 -26.26 5.21 -23.73
CA LEU A 384 -27.11 4.98 -24.89
C LEU A 384 -26.45 4.07 -25.94
N GLY A 385 -25.17 3.73 -25.75
CA GLY A 385 -24.44 2.73 -26.55
C GLY A 385 -24.33 3.08 -28.03
N GLY A 386 -24.13 4.29 -28.42
CA GLY A 386 -23.96 4.71 -29.81
C GLY A 386 -25.14 4.43 -30.76
N ARG A 387 -25.82 3.31 -30.63
CA ARG A 387 -26.99 2.93 -31.45
C ARG A 387 -28.26 3.70 -31.05
N ARG A 388 -28.35 4.15 -29.80
CA ARG A 388 -29.42 4.94 -29.21
C ARG A 388 -30.83 4.42 -29.47
N THR A 389 -31.00 3.11 -29.35
CA THR A 389 -32.32 2.47 -29.50
C THR A 389 -33.21 2.76 -28.31
N ARG A 390 -34.50 2.39 -28.42
CA ARG A 390 -35.41 2.49 -27.27
C ARG A 390 -35.02 1.55 -26.15
N ALA A 391 -34.43 0.40 -26.45
CA ALA A 391 -33.93 -0.56 -25.46
C ALA A 391 -32.75 0.05 -24.70
N ASP A 392 -31.77 0.63 -25.42
CA ASP A 392 -30.62 1.32 -24.82
C ASP A 392 -31.06 2.46 -23.90
N SER A 393 -32.06 3.24 -24.33
CA SER A 393 -32.62 4.33 -23.49
C SER A 393 -33.27 3.80 -22.21
N LEU A 394 -33.90 2.64 -22.24
CA LEU A 394 -34.52 2.02 -21.06
C LEU A 394 -33.43 1.49 -20.12
N LEU A 395 -32.40 0.86 -20.65
CA LEU A 395 -31.23 0.41 -19.84
C LEU A 395 -30.50 1.58 -19.23
N ALA A 396 -30.18 2.61 -20.01
CA ALA A 396 -29.49 3.81 -19.53
C ALA A 396 -30.22 4.48 -18.36
N ASN A 397 -31.59 4.58 -18.43
CA ASN A 397 -32.37 5.15 -17.34
C ASN A 397 -32.38 4.30 -16.06
N ASN A 398 -32.01 3.04 -16.12
CA ASN A 398 -32.07 2.10 -15.00
C ASN A 398 -30.67 1.58 -14.58
N ALA A 399 -29.59 2.08 -15.16
CA ALA A 399 -28.21 1.64 -14.90
C ALA A 399 -27.62 2.16 -13.57
N LEU A 400 -28.45 2.85 -12.77
CA LEU A 400 -28.06 3.29 -11.43
C LEU A 400 -27.92 2.09 -10.49
N GLY A 401 -26.83 2.04 -9.79
CA GLY A 401 -26.51 1.02 -8.79
C GLY A 401 -26.20 1.62 -7.44
N ARG A 402 -26.29 0.78 -6.42
CA ARG A 402 -25.86 1.11 -5.06
C ARG A 402 -25.13 -0.07 -4.46
N THR A 403 -23.99 0.22 -3.85
CA THR A 403 -23.21 -0.76 -3.12
C THR A 403 -23.04 -0.30 -1.68
N THR A 404 -23.26 -1.21 -0.74
CA THR A 404 -22.84 -1.05 0.66
C THR A 404 -21.78 -2.08 0.96
N ASP A 405 -20.71 -1.67 1.62
CA ASP A 405 -19.58 -2.53 1.91
C ASP A 405 -19.05 -2.27 3.32
N LEU A 406 -18.90 -3.35 4.10
CA LEU A 406 -18.38 -3.33 5.46
C LEU A 406 -17.17 -4.27 5.56
N ALA A 407 -16.01 -3.73 5.91
CA ALA A 407 -14.84 -4.50 6.29
C ALA A 407 -14.54 -4.31 7.78
N LEU A 408 -14.43 -5.42 8.53
CA LEU A 408 -14.05 -5.41 9.94
C LEU A 408 -12.87 -6.36 10.15
N VAL A 409 -11.88 -5.89 10.89
CA VAL A 409 -10.75 -6.70 11.35
C VAL A 409 -10.57 -6.50 12.83
N ALA A 410 -10.53 -7.59 13.59
CA ALA A 410 -10.24 -7.57 15.02
C ALA A 410 -9.23 -8.67 15.37
N GLY A 411 -8.27 -8.37 16.21
CA GLY A 411 -7.28 -9.38 16.54
C GLY A 411 -6.47 -9.08 17.79
N THR A 412 -5.70 -10.08 18.16
CA THR A 412 -4.70 -9.98 19.23
C THR A 412 -3.38 -10.52 18.75
N LYS A 413 -2.31 -9.92 19.26
CA LYS A 413 -0.93 -10.35 19.02
C LYS A 413 -0.21 -10.42 20.36
N TYR A 414 0.52 -11.48 20.59
CA TYR A 414 1.45 -11.62 21.72
C TYR A 414 2.85 -11.89 21.18
N THR A 415 3.83 -11.20 21.75
CA THR A 415 5.26 -11.38 21.41
C THR A 415 6.05 -11.57 22.69
N HIS A 416 6.88 -12.62 22.72
CA HIS A 416 7.87 -12.83 23.77
C HIS A 416 9.29 -12.80 23.17
N ASN A 417 10.11 -11.93 23.74
CA ASN A 417 11.51 -11.77 23.39
C ASN A 417 12.37 -12.57 24.39
N PHE A 418 12.94 -13.67 23.95
CA PHE A 418 14.02 -14.32 24.65
C PHE A 418 15.30 -13.48 24.52
N LYS A 419 16.37 -13.90 25.14
CA LYS A 419 17.69 -13.20 24.99
C LYS A 419 18.08 -12.94 23.54
N ARG A 420 17.81 -13.89 22.64
CA ARG A 420 18.12 -13.79 21.20
C ARG A 420 16.90 -14.06 20.31
N ASP A 421 16.12 -15.06 20.66
CA ASP A 421 15.00 -15.54 19.87
C ASP A 421 13.73 -14.74 20.13
N VAL A 422 12.77 -14.82 19.22
CA VAL A 422 11.46 -14.16 19.38
C VAL A 422 10.36 -15.13 18.99
N ILE A 423 9.33 -15.25 19.81
CA ILE A 423 8.09 -15.90 19.43
C ILE A 423 6.99 -14.86 19.28
N THR A 424 6.20 -14.97 18.22
CA THR A 424 5.02 -14.14 18.00
C THR A 424 3.85 -15.02 17.66
N THR A 425 2.72 -14.81 18.31
CA THR A 425 1.47 -15.53 18.05
C THR A 425 0.29 -14.58 18.10
N GLY A 426 -0.81 -14.95 17.48
CA GLY A 426 -2.03 -14.16 17.55
C GLY A 426 -3.22 -14.85 16.91
N ILE A 427 -4.37 -14.25 17.14
CA ILE A 427 -5.64 -14.61 16.53
C ILE A 427 -6.24 -13.38 15.88
N GLU A 428 -6.86 -13.54 14.72
CA GLU A 428 -7.43 -12.46 13.94
C GLU A 428 -8.76 -12.93 13.34
N TYR A 429 -9.78 -12.11 13.48
CA TYR A 429 -11.07 -12.25 12.83
C TYR A 429 -11.19 -11.17 11.74
N GLN A 430 -11.65 -11.56 10.57
CA GLN A 430 -11.95 -10.67 9.45
C GLN A 430 -13.37 -10.93 8.97
N LEU A 431 -14.12 -9.87 8.70
CA LEU A 431 -15.44 -9.89 8.09
C LEU A 431 -15.43 -8.92 6.91
N ASN A 432 -15.98 -9.37 5.81
CA ASN A 432 -16.27 -8.56 4.63
C ASN A 432 -17.72 -8.83 4.23
N ASP A 433 -18.56 -7.81 4.25
CA ASP A 433 -19.98 -7.89 3.94
C ASP A 433 -20.28 -6.85 2.85
N THR A 434 -20.61 -7.34 1.65
CA THR A 434 -20.78 -6.52 0.45
C THR A 434 -22.14 -6.80 -0.17
N ASN A 435 -22.94 -5.75 -0.35
CA ASN A 435 -24.20 -5.81 -1.08
C ASN A 435 -24.18 -4.81 -2.22
N ASP A 436 -24.21 -5.30 -3.47
CA ASP A 436 -24.20 -4.50 -4.70
C ASP A 436 -25.44 -4.78 -5.54
N VAL A 437 -26.23 -3.75 -5.80
CA VAL A 437 -27.53 -3.85 -6.48
C VAL A 437 -27.61 -2.86 -7.63
N ILE A 438 -27.89 -3.37 -8.85
CA ILE A 438 -28.21 -2.55 -10.03
C ILE A 438 -29.54 -3.03 -10.59
N PRO A 439 -30.66 -2.40 -10.20
CA PRO A 439 -32.00 -2.90 -10.53
C PRO A 439 -32.28 -3.00 -12.04
N GLY A 440 -31.73 -2.08 -12.84
CA GLY A 440 -31.94 -2.05 -14.27
C GLY A 440 -31.37 -3.24 -15.02
N TYR A 441 -30.32 -3.82 -14.49
CA TYR A 441 -29.71 -5.05 -15.00
C TYR A 441 -30.20 -6.30 -14.25
N ASN A 442 -31.10 -6.16 -13.27
CA ASN A 442 -31.47 -7.22 -12.33
C ASN A 442 -30.22 -7.91 -11.75
N LYS A 443 -29.18 -7.06 -11.42
CA LYS A 443 -27.92 -7.50 -10.83
C LYS A 443 -28.02 -7.37 -9.32
N LEU A 444 -27.61 -8.43 -8.63
CA LEU A 444 -27.38 -8.49 -7.19
C LEU A 444 -26.12 -9.28 -6.90
N VAL A 445 -25.22 -8.72 -6.15
CA VAL A 445 -24.16 -9.42 -5.45
C VAL A 445 -24.34 -9.17 -3.97
N ASP A 446 -24.69 -10.20 -3.22
CA ASP A 446 -24.87 -10.17 -1.77
C ASP A 446 -23.91 -11.20 -1.19
N GLN A 447 -22.81 -10.77 -0.58
CA GLN A 447 -21.72 -11.63 -0.18
C GLN A 447 -21.21 -11.30 1.21
N GLU A 448 -21.13 -12.30 2.07
CA GLU A 448 -20.42 -12.27 3.35
C GLU A 448 -19.21 -13.21 3.30
N VAL A 449 -18.04 -12.68 3.57
CA VAL A 449 -16.80 -13.46 3.77
C VAL A 449 -16.31 -13.24 5.18
N ASN A 450 -16.24 -14.30 5.95
CA ASN A 450 -15.67 -14.21 7.29
C ASN A 450 -14.55 -15.24 7.50
N SER A 451 -13.52 -14.86 8.23
CA SER A 451 -12.42 -15.76 8.53
C SER A 451 -11.90 -15.60 9.96
N ILE A 452 -11.47 -16.71 10.54
CA ILE A 452 -10.73 -16.75 11.81
C ILE A 452 -9.37 -17.34 11.51
N GLY A 453 -8.31 -16.55 11.71
CA GLY A 453 -6.93 -16.95 11.52
C GLY A 453 -6.18 -17.07 12.84
N LEU A 454 -5.52 -18.19 13.06
CA LEU A 454 -4.57 -18.41 14.15
C LEU A 454 -3.17 -18.49 13.56
N TYR A 455 -2.23 -17.66 14.03
CA TYR A 455 -0.87 -17.68 13.55
C TYR A 455 0.15 -17.77 14.67
N ALA A 456 1.28 -18.40 14.36
CA ALA A 456 2.44 -18.44 15.23
C ALA A 456 3.72 -18.45 14.39
N GLN A 457 4.74 -17.76 14.88
CA GLN A 457 6.08 -17.78 14.27
C GLN A 457 7.17 -17.74 15.35
N TYR A 458 8.28 -18.38 15.05
CA TYR A 458 9.47 -18.43 15.91
C TYR A 458 10.69 -17.96 15.12
N GLU A 459 11.34 -16.92 15.60
CA GLU A 459 12.61 -16.42 15.08
C GLU A 459 13.75 -17.03 15.90
N TRP A 460 14.43 -18.00 15.33
CA TRP A 460 15.58 -18.68 15.92
C TRP A 460 16.88 -18.01 15.52
N LYS A 461 17.64 -17.51 16.48
CA LYS A 461 18.90 -16.74 16.28
C LYS A 461 20.05 -17.39 17.04
N PRO A 462 20.55 -18.57 16.59
CA PRO A 462 21.63 -19.30 17.29
C PRO A 462 22.94 -18.53 17.30
N SER A 463 23.13 -17.60 16.36
CA SER A 463 24.31 -16.75 16.27
C SER A 463 23.96 -15.39 15.66
N ASP A 464 24.88 -14.43 15.71
CA ASP A 464 24.70 -13.12 15.06
C ASP A 464 24.73 -13.20 13.52
N LYS A 465 25.20 -14.33 12.98
CA LYS A 465 25.27 -14.56 11.54
C LYS A 465 24.05 -15.25 10.95
N PHE A 466 23.27 -15.96 11.75
CA PHE A 466 22.18 -16.79 11.26
C PHE A 466 20.88 -16.51 11.98
N THR A 467 19.82 -16.29 11.22
CA THR A 467 18.44 -16.21 11.68
C THR A 467 17.59 -17.12 10.82
N ALA A 468 16.80 -17.99 11.45
CA ALA A 468 15.73 -18.73 10.79
C ALA A 468 14.38 -18.32 11.38
N LEU A 469 13.41 -18.07 10.54
CA LEU A 469 12.04 -17.83 10.94
C LEU A 469 11.17 -18.97 10.40
N VAL A 470 10.51 -19.67 11.30
CA VAL A 470 9.52 -20.70 11.00
C VAL A 470 8.18 -20.22 11.50
N GLY A 471 7.17 -20.25 10.67
CA GLY A 471 5.84 -19.81 11.04
C GLY A 471 4.76 -20.53 10.25
N ALA A 472 3.55 -20.45 10.73
CA ALA A 472 2.37 -20.89 10.03
C ALA A 472 1.15 -20.08 10.47
N ARG A 473 0.17 -20.01 9.59
CA ARG A 473 -1.17 -19.49 9.87
C ARG A 473 -2.20 -20.51 9.41
N MET A 474 -3.19 -20.75 10.23
CA MET A 474 -4.35 -21.56 9.91
C MET A 474 -5.59 -20.65 9.91
N ASP A 475 -6.23 -20.58 8.76
CA ASP A 475 -7.46 -19.82 8.57
C ASP A 475 -8.63 -20.77 8.36
N HIS A 476 -9.74 -20.49 9.05
CA HIS A 476 -11.04 -21.06 8.74
C HIS A 476 -11.86 -19.97 8.06
N VAL A 477 -12.21 -20.19 6.81
CA VAL A 477 -12.88 -19.20 5.95
C VAL A 477 -14.26 -19.72 5.59
N ASN A 478 -15.26 -18.85 5.72
CA ASN A 478 -16.61 -19.07 5.22
C ASN A 478 -16.92 -17.98 4.21
N VAL A 479 -17.47 -18.39 3.07
CA VAL A 479 -17.99 -17.50 2.02
C VAL A 479 -19.43 -17.87 1.78
N ASP A 480 -20.33 -16.95 2.09
CA ASP A 480 -21.77 -17.06 1.80
C ASP A 480 -22.11 -15.99 0.78
N GLY A 481 -22.70 -16.33 -0.36
CA GLY A 481 -23.00 -15.36 -1.40
C GLY A 481 -24.18 -15.74 -2.29
N LEU A 482 -24.96 -14.74 -2.66
CA LEU A 482 -25.99 -14.78 -3.68
C LEU A 482 -25.59 -13.86 -4.82
N TYR A 483 -25.39 -14.44 -5.99
CA TYR A 483 -25.06 -13.70 -7.22
C TYR A 483 -26.21 -13.86 -8.21
N LYS A 484 -26.72 -12.74 -8.68
CA LYS A 484 -27.82 -12.72 -9.63
C LYS A 484 -27.54 -11.71 -10.73
N ILE A 485 -27.70 -12.16 -11.97
CA ILE A 485 -27.67 -11.29 -13.15
C ILE A 485 -28.78 -11.76 -14.07
N GLN A 486 -29.78 -10.92 -14.27
CA GLN A 486 -31.00 -11.23 -15.02
C GLN A 486 -31.69 -12.52 -14.51
N ASN A 487 -31.68 -13.59 -15.31
CA ASN A 487 -32.30 -14.88 -14.99
C ASN A 487 -31.28 -15.91 -14.42
N ILE A 488 -30.01 -15.52 -14.32
CA ILE A 488 -28.96 -16.39 -13.81
C ILE A 488 -28.83 -16.09 -12.32
N GLU A 489 -28.89 -17.13 -11.51
CA GLU A 489 -28.74 -17.05 -10.05
C GLU A 489 -27.75 -18.12 -9.59
N ARG A 490 -26.81 -17.74 -8.76
CA ARG A 490 -25.77 -18.59 -8.17
C ARG A 490 -25.76 -18.39 -6.66
N LEU A 491 -25.81 -19.51 -5.93
CA LEU A 491 -25.66 -19.54 -4.48
C LEU A 491 -24.31 -20.16 -4.13
N TYR A 492 -23.51 -19.42 -3.42
CA TYR A 492 -22.22 -19.90 -2.91
C TYR A 492 -22.30 -20.11 -1.43
N ASN A 493 -21.81 -21.26 -0.98
CA ASN A 493 -21.57 -21.54 0.42
C ASN A 493 -20.31 -22.41 0.50
N VAL A 494 -19.19 -21.78 0.81
CA VAL A 494 -17.89 -22.42 0.95
C VAL A 494 -17.40 -22.29 2.35
N SER A 495 -16.99 -23.40 2.95
CA SER A 495 -16.41 -23.44 4.29
C SER A 495 -15.17 -24.31 4.27
N GLU A 496 -14.01 -23.73 4.47
CA GLU A 496 -12.74 -24.45 4.39
C GLU A 496 -11.76 -24.04 5.48
N THR A 497 -10.80 -24.93 5.75
CA THR A 497 -9.69 -24.64 6.66
C THR A 497 -8.38 -24.80 5.92
N VAL A 498 -7.58 -23.75 5.89
CA VAL A 498 -6.34 -23.68 5.13
C VAL A 498 -5.15 -23.47 6.06
N LEU A 499 -4.06 -24.20 5.81
CA LEU A 499 -2.78 -24.02 6.52
C LEU A 499 -1.76 -23.40 5.59
N ASN A 500 -1.19 -22.27 5.99
CA ASN A 500 -0.17 -21.51 5.27
C ASN A 500 1.16 -21.52 6.03
N PRO A 501 2.06 -22.49 5.79
CA PRO A 501 3.39 -22.51 6.37
C PRO A 501 4.32 -21.51 5.71
N ARG A 502 5.36 -21.13 6.47
CA ARG A 502 6.40 -20.20 6.04
C ARG A 502 7.72 -20.58 6.68
N LEU A 503 8.78 -20.53 5.88
CA LEU A 503 10.16 -20.70 6.33
C LEU A 503 11.03 -19.65 5.67
N THR A 504 11.78 -18.87 6.44
CA THR A 504 12.77 -17.94 5.88
C THR A 504 14.08 -18.02 6.65
N VAL A 505 15.19 -17.81 5.95
CA VAL A 505 16.53 -17.80 6.52
C VAL A 505 17.26 -16.52 6.13
N LEU A 506 18.01 -15.96 7.06
CA LEU A 506 18.96 -14.89 6.84
C LEU A 506 20.34 -15.38 7.30
N TYR A 507 21.33 -15.30 6.42
CA TYR A 507 22.71 -15.64 6.73
C TYR A 507 23.66 -14.50 6.37
N ASN A 508 24.32 -13.93 7.37
CA ASN A 508 25.36 -12.92 7.20
C ASN A 508 26.67 -13.64 6.84
N ILE A 509 26.96 -13.74 5.53
CA ILE A 509 28.19 -14.36 5.01
C ILE A 509 29.40 -13.61 5.59
N ASN A 510 29.34 -12.27 5.53
CA ASN A 510 30.23 -11.34 6.20
C ASN A 510 29.48 -10.02 6.49
N ASP A 511 30.16 -8.99 6.98
CA ASP A 511 29.55 -7.71 7.36
C ASP A 511 28.92 -6.96 6.16
N ALA A 512 29.39 -7.24 4.94
CA ALA A 512 28.93 -6.59 3.72
C ALA A 512 27.94 -7.43 2.91
N LEU A 513 27.96 -8.76 3.03
CA LEU A 513 27.20 -9.66 2.17
C LEU A 513 26.26 -10.53 2.99
N GLN A 514 24.97 -10.44 2.68
CA GLN A 514 23.89 -11.22 3.28
C GLN A 514 23.23 -12.11 2.23
N PHE A 515 22.87 -13.31 2.63
CA PHE A 515 21.99 -14.21 1.88
C PHE A 515 20.65 -14.31 2.60
N ARG A 516 19.55 -14.30 1.84
CA ARG A 516 18.21 -14.66 2.33
C ARG A 516 17.61 -15.71 1.43
N GLY A 517 16.87 -16.65 2.02
CA GLY A 517 16.08 -17.63 1.30
C GLY A 517 14.75 -17.82 1.99
N GLY A 518 13.69 -18.04 1.22
CA GLY A 518 12.33 -18.14 1.75
C GLY A 518 11.46 -19.10 0.97
N TYR A 519 10.54 -19.72 1.69
CA TYR A 519 9.39 -20.45 1.20
C TYR A 519 8.15 -19.99 1.94
N ALA A 520 7.06 -19.81 1.21
CA ALA A 520 5.75 -19.57 1.81
C ALA A 520 4.63 -20.11 0.92
N ARG A 521 3.59 -20.64 1.56
CA ARG A 521 2.33 -20.98 0.92
C ARG A 521 1.35 -19.82 1.08
N GLY A 522 0.57 -19.55 0.04
CA GLY A 522 -0.53 -18.60 0.03
C GLY A 522 -1.81 -19.22 -0.45
N PHE A 523 -2.94 -18.56 -0.19
CA PHE A 523 -4.24 -18.98 -0.69
C PHE A 523 -5.17 -17.79 -0.93
N ARG A 524 -6.22 -18.04 -1.72
CA ARG A 524 -7.32 -17.11 -1.96
C ARG A 524 -8.61 -17.90 -2.07
N ALA A 525 -9.60 -17.52 -1.27
CA ALA A 525 -10.90 -18.17 -1.27
C ALA A 525 -11.75 -17.71 -2.48
N PRO A 526 -12.68 -18.53 -2.98
CA PRO A 526 -13.59 -18.15 -4.05
C PRO A 526 -14.62 -17.15 -3.53
N GLN A 527 -14.49 -15.90 -3.98
CA GLN A 527 -15.36 -14.78 -3.61
C GLN A 527 -15.44 -13.81 -4.77
N ALA A 528 -16.45 -12.94 -4.78
CA ALA A 528 -16.46 -11.81 -5.70
C ALA A 528 -15.36 -10.82 -5.34
N PHE A 529 -14.71 -10.33 -6.35
CA PHE A 529 -13.70 -9.31 -6.26
C PHE A 529 -14.20 -8.02 -6.93
N ASN A 530 -13.34 -7.03 -6.96
CA ASN A 530 -13.66 -5.73 -7.51
C ASN A 530 -14.00 -5.79 -9.01
N GLU A 531 -13.37 -6.70 -9.75
CA GLU A 531 -13.66 -6.96 -11.16
C GLU A 531 -15.11 -7.43 -11.37
N ASP A 532 -15.66 -8.20 -10.43
CA ASP A 532 -17.04 -8.69 -10.48
C ASP A 532 -18.06 -7.58 -10.12
N LEU A 533 -17.61 -6.56 -9.39
CA LEU A 533 -18.42 -5.40 -8.98
C LEU A 533 -18.31 -4.22 -9.95
N HIS A 534 -17.32 -4.28 -10.85
CA HIS A 534 -17.10 -3.31 -11.91
C HIS A 534 -17.75 -3.80 -13.21
N ILE A 535 -18.41 -2.91 -13.94
CA ILE A 535 -19.03 -3.22 -15.21
C ILE A 535 -18.35 -2.37 -16.27
N SER A 536 -17.55 -2.99 -17.12
CA SER A 536 -16.91 -2.33 -18.24
C SER A 536 -17.83 -2.24 -19.46
N SER A 537 -17.53 -1.32 -20.37
CA SER A 537 -18.21 -1.16 -21.64
C SER A 537 -17.27 -1.52 -22.77
N VAL A 538 -17.61 -2.55 -23.55
CA VAL A 538 -16.82 -3.03 -24.67
C VAL A 538 -17.71 -3.14 -25.90
N GLY A 539 -17.31 -2.52 -27.00
CA GLY A 539 -18.13 -2.51 -28.23
C GLY A 539 -19.51 -1.85 -28.06
N GLY A 540 -19.68 -1.00 -27.03
CA GLY A 540 -20.96 -0.38 -26.70
C GLY A 540 -21.90 -1.25 -25.86
N GLU A 541 -21.46 -2.45 -25.46
CA GLU A 541 -22.23 -3.36 -24.61
C GLU A 541 -21.58 -3.48 -23.22
N GLN A 542 -22.40 -3.71 -22.19
CA GLN A 542 -21.90 -3.94 -20.83
C GLN A 542 -21.43 -5.37 -20.67
N ARG A 543 -20.33 -5.53 -19.96
CA ARG A 543 -19.72 -6.83 -19.64
C ARG A 543 -19.96 -7.16 -18.17
N PHE A 544 -20.54 -8.31 -17.89
CA PHE A 544 -20.82 -8.83 -16.57
C PHE A 544 -20.01 -10.07 -16.29
N VAL A 545 -19.46 -10.18 -15.08
CA VAL A 545 -18.74 -11.36 -14.60
C VAL A 545 -19.59 -12.08 -13.55
N ILE A 546 -19.66 -13.41 -13.62
CA ILE A 546 -20.29 -14.28 -12.63
C ILE A 546 -19.30 -15.37 -12.21
N LEU A 547 -19.43 -15.84 -10.96
CA LEU A 547 -18.60 -16.96 -10.50
C LEU A 547 -19.14 -18.30 -10.99
N SER A 548 -18.27 -19.24 -11.37
CA SER A 548 -18.62 -20.61 -11.71
C SER A 548 -19.16 -21.38 -10.52
N ASP A 549 -20.15 -22.26 -10.72
CA ASP A 549 -20.76 -23.09 -9.66
C ASP A 549 -19.76 -23.97 -8.90
N ASN A 550 -18.60 -24.30 -9.52
CA ASN A 550 -17.60 -25.22 -9.00
C ASN A 550 -16.26 -24.53 -8.69
N LEU A 551 -16.29 -23.24 -8.39
CA LEU A 551 -15.06 -22.49 -8.12
C LEU A 551 -14.40 -22.97 -6.83
N GLU A 552 -13.16 -23.46 -6.92
CA GLU A 552 -12.34 -23.93 -5.82
C GLU A 552 -11.33 -22.86 -5.39
N SER A 553 -10.86 -22.92 -4.16
CA SER A 553 -9.80 -22.03 -3.68
C SER A 553 -8.52 -22.18 -4.49
N GLU A 554 -7.86 -21.08 -4.64
CA GLU A 554 -6.59 -20.91 -5.29
C GLU A 554 -5.44 -21.01 -4.29
N PHE A 555 -4.37 -21.72 -4.64
CA PHE A 555 -3.18 -21.86 -3.78
C PHE A 555 -1.92 -21.44 -4.52
N SER A 556 -0.92 -21.04 -3.74
CA SER A 556 0.40 -20.71 -4.27
C SER A 556 1.52 -21.29 -3.43
N ASN A 557 2.65 -21.60 -4.09
CA ASN A 557 3.91 -21.93 -3.43
C ASN A 557 4.98 -20.95 -3.95
N ALA A 558 5.48 -20.10 -3.07
CA ALA A 558 6.45 -19.06 -3.42
C ALA A 558 7.81 -19.36 -2.83
N PHE A 559 8.84 -19.32 -3.67
CA PHE A 559 10.25 -19.49 -3.32
C PHE A 559 11.00 -18.22 -3.65
N THR A 560 11.86 -17.76 -2.73
CA THR A 560 12.72 -16.61 -2.95
C THR A 560 14.15 -16.89 -2.50
N ALA A 561 15.11 -16.31 -3.22
CA ALA A 561 16.52 -16.33 -2.82
C ALA A 561 17.17 -15.01 -3.18
N SER A 562 17.91 -14.40 -2.25
CA SER A 562 18.53 -13.11 -2.52
C SER A 562 19.91 -12.96 -1.94
N PHE A 563 20.73 -12.15 -2.61
CA PHE A 563 22.01 -11.66 -2.12
C PHE A 563 21.96 -10.15 -2.00
N ASN A 564 22.29 -9.64 -0.82
CA ASN A 564 22.36 -8.21 -0.56
C ASN A 564 23.77 -7.83 -0.16
N TYR A 565 24.42 -7.00 -0.99
CA TYR A 565 25.76 -6.47 -0.74
C TYR A 565 25.64 -5.02 -0.31
N THR A 566 26.07 -4.71 0.92
CA THR A 566 26.06 -3.36 1.50
C THR A 566 27.46 -3.02 1.96
N LYS A 567 28.05 -1.97 1.42
CA LYS A 567 29.38 -1.53 1.82
C LYS A 567 29.56 -0.02 1.69
N ASP A 568 30.26 0.55 2.65
CA ASP A 568 30.71 1.94 2.58
C ASP A 568 32.14 1.97 2.01
N PHE A 569 32.33 2.73 0.93
CA PHE A 569 33.63 3.03 0.34
C PHE A 569 33.99 4.47 0.68
N ASN A 570 34.74 4.72 1.74
CA ASN A 570 34.97 6.02 2.34
C ASN A 570 33.64 6.68 2.75
N LYS A 571 33.22 7.74 2.03
CA LYS A 571 31.94 8.44 2.26
C LYS A 571 30.79 7.89 1.40
N THR A 572 31.11 7.08 0.40
CA THR A 572 30.10 6.53 -0.52
C THR A 572 29.42 5.33 0.10
N GLN A 573 28.12 5.44 0.34
CA GLN A 573 27.27 4.31 0.73
C GLN A 573 26.81 3.58 -0.53
N THR A 574 26.88 2.24 -0.51
CA THR A 574 26.46 1.42 -1.66
C THR A 574 25.66 0.23 -1.16
N ASN A 575 24.54 -0.03 -1.79
CA ASN A 575 23.73 -1.23 -1.63
C ASN A 575 23.42 -1.83 -2.99
N PHE A 576 23.64 -3.14 -3.13
CA PHE A 576 23.24 -3.89 -4.33
C PHE A 576 22.51 -5.15 -3.90
N LEU A 577 21.28 -5.29 -4.37
CA LEU A 577 20.39 -6.42 -4.11
C LEU A 577 20.08 -7.14 -5.42
N VAL A 578 20.17 -8.47 -5.39
CA VAL A 578 19.63 -9.35 -6.42
C VAL A 578 18.71 -10.35 -5.71
N GLU A 579 17.49 -10.47 -6.16
CA GLU A 579 16.49 -11.41 -5.64
C GLU A 579 15.89 -12.22 -6.77
N GLY A 580 16.05 -13.53 -6.74
CA GLY A 580 15.31 -14.46 -7.59
C GLY A 580 14.01 -14.88 -6.93
N PHE A 581 12.95 -15.05 -7.70
CA PHE A 581 11.65 -15.50 -7.23
C PHE A 581 11.05 -16.54 -8.19
N TYR A 582 10.30 -17.46 -7.61
CA TYR A 582 9.51 -18.47 -8.32
C TYR A 582 8.24 -18.75 -7.53
N THR A 583 7.09 -18.48 -8.14
CA THR A 583 5.78 -18.67 -7.52
C THR A 583 4.91 -19.52 -8.43
N THR A 584 4.42 -20.65 -7.94
CA THR A 584 3.41 -21.45 -8.62
C THR A 584 2.03 -21.09 -8.13
N LEU A 585 1.05 -21.16 -9.02
CA LEU A 585 -0.37 -21.05 -8.74
C LEU A 585 -1.06 -22.39 -9.07
N GLU A 586 -1.86 -22.87 -8.15
CA GLU A 586 -2.73 -24.03 -8.29
C GLU A 586 -4.17 -23.53 -8.37
N ASN A 587 -4.93 -23.93 -9.37
CA ASN A 587 -6.31 -23.51 -9.64
C ASN A 587 -6.47 -21.97 -9.77
N PRO A 588 -5.62 -21.24 -10.53
CA PRO A 588 -5.73 -19.79 -10.67
C PRO A 588 -7.11 -19.40 -11.20
N PHE A 589 -7.65 -18.28 -10.70
CA PHE A 589 -8.90 -17.75 -11.22
C PHE A 589 -8.66 -17.07 -12.56
N THR A 590 -9.42 -17.49 -13.56
CA THR A 590 -9.41 -16.94 -14.91
C THR A 590 -10.82 -16.50 -15.29
N ILE A 591 -10.94 -15.35 -15.94
CA ILE A 591 -12.19 -14.86 -16.49
C ILE A 591 -12.25 -15.34 -17.94
N VAL A 592 -13.31 -16.06 -18.27
CA VAL A 592 -13.51 -16.64 -19.60
C VAL A 592 -14.82 -16.12 -20.16
N SER A 593 -14.81 -15.68 -21.42
CA SER A 593 -16.04 -15.37 -22.13
C SER A 593 -16.88 -16.63 -22.29
N THR A 594 -18.15 -16.56 -21.93
CA THR A 594 -19.08 -17.70 -22.06
C THR A 594 -19.62 -17.82 -23.47
N GLY A 595 -19.31 -16.90 -24.39
CA GLY A 595 -19.95 -16.76 -25.68
C GLY A 595 -21.46 -16.43 -25.61
N ALA A 596 -22.00 -16.29 -24.40
CA ALA A 596 -23.41 -16.03 -24.19
C ALA A 596 -23.66 -14.51 -24.05
N SER A 597 -24.62 -14.01 -24.82
CA SER A 597 -25.19 -12.68 -24.60
C SER A 597 -26.42 -12.78 -23.72
N LEU A 598 -26.56 -11.88 -22.77
CA LEU A 598 -27.77 -11.74 -21.96
C LEU A 598 -28.93 -11.22 -22.81
N SER A 599 -30.16 -11.34 -22.32
CA SER A 599 -31.37 -10.97 -23.07
C SER A 599 -31.43 -9.48 -23.48
N ASN A 600 -30.61 -8.64 -22.87
CA ASN A 600 -30.46 -7.21 -23.17
C ASN A 600 -29.26 -6.90 -24.10
N GLY A 601 -28.52 -7.89 -24.58
CA GLY A 601 -27.34 -7.76 -25.43
C GLY A 601 -26.02 -7.70 -24.65
N SER A 602 -26.04 -7.59 -23.32
CA SER A 602 -24.83 -7.56 -22.51
C SER A 602 -24.04 -8.85 -22.57
N ILE A 603 -22.71 -8.76 -22.47
CA ILE A 603 -21.78 -9.89 -22.51
C ILE A 603 -21.70 -10.54 -21.13
N LEU A 604 -21.74 -11.87 -21.07
CA LEU A 604 -21.57 -12.63 -19.83
C LEU A 604 -20.20 -13.34 -19.85
N GLU A 605 -19.42 -13.09 -18.84
CA GLU A 605 -18.17 -13.80 -18.56
C GLU A 605 -18.31 -14.60 -17.26
N GLU A 606 -17.44 -15.59 -17.10
CA GLU A 606 -17.45 -16.45 -15.91
C GLU A 606 -16.04 -16.60 -15.35
N THR A 607 -15.89 -16.36 -14.05
CA THR A 607 -14.67 -16.68 -13.31
C THR A 607 -14.62 -18.19 -13.06
N ARG A 608 -13.60 -18.86 -13.58
CA ARG A 608 -13.35 -20.30 -13.45
C ARG A 608 -11.95 -20.56 -12.89
N ASN A 609 -11.71 -21.77 -12.38
CA ASN A 609 -10.37 -22.24 -12.14
C ASN A 609 -9.70 -22.60 -13.48
N GLY A 610 -8.58 -22.00 -13.77
CA GLY A 610 -7.71 -22.34 -14.89
C GLY A 610 -6.78 -23.52 -14.58
N SER A 611 -5.97 -23.93 -15.56
CA SER A 611 -4.82 -24.81 -15.31
C SER A 611 -3.82 -24.08 -14.40
N GLY A 612 -2.88 -24.82 -13.81
CA GLY A 612 -1.82 -24.20 -13.02
C GLY A 612 -1.06 -23.11 -13.79
N ALA A 613 -0.33 -22.29 -13.05
CA ALA A 613 0.53 -21.26 -13.63
C ALA A 613 1.77 -21.04 -12.78
N TYR A 614 2.80 -20.41 -13.34
CA TYR A 614 3.92 -19.96 -12.56
C TYR A 614 4.43 -18.59 -13.01
N VAL A 615 4.98 -17.87 -12.05
CA VAL A 615 5.75 -16.64 -12.31
C VAL A 615 7.17 -16.82 -11.79
N ALA A 616 8.14 -16.56 -12.64
CA ALA A 616 9.55 -16.70 -12.33
C ALA A 616 10.35 -15.49 -12.81
N GLY A 617 11.33 -15.05 -12.02
CA GLY A 617 12.12 -13.90 -12.42
C GLY A 617 13.19 -13.49 -11.42
N ALA A 618 13.77 -12.33 -11.69
CA ALA A 618 14.76 -11.70 -10.83
C ALA A 618 14.54 -10.19 -10.71
N ASN A 619 14.67 -9.69 -9.50
CA ASN A 619 14.68 -8.28 -9.16
C ASN A 619 16.11 -7.83 -8.88
N PHE A 620 16.51 -6.71 -9.44
CA PHE A 620 17.80 -6.06 -9.24
C PHE A 620 17.56 -4.67 -8.64
N GLU A 621 18.35 -4.31 -7.65
CA GLU A 621 18.30 -2.96 -7.05
C GLU A 621 19.71 -2.49 -6.76
N LEU A 622 20.03 -1.28 -7.21
CA LEU A 622 21.27 -0.58 -6.95
C LEU A 622 20.95 0.74 -6.26
N SER A 623 21.57 0.99 -5.12
CA SER A 623 21.49 2.28 -4.42
C SER A 623 22.90 2.77 -4.11
N ILE A 624 23.21 4.00 -4.52
CA ILE A 624 24.52 4.63 -4.30
C ILE A 624 24.30 6.05 -3.76
N SER A 625 25.01 6.39 -2.69
CA SER A 625 25.08 7.76 -2.17
C SER A 625 26.55 8.13 -1.93
N PRO A 626 27.17 8.88 -2.87
CA PRO A 626 28.56 9.34 -2.74
C PRO A 626 28.74 10.36 -1.62
N SER A 627 27.67 11.11 -1.30
CA SER A 627 27.62 12.10 -0.22
C SER A 627 26.19 12.16 0.32
N SER A 628 25.97 12.87 1.43
CA SER A 628 24.63 13.21 1.95
C SER A 628 23.77 13.96 0.95
N ASP A 629 24.41 14.71 0.05
CA ASP A 629 23.72 15.63 -0.86
C ASP A 629 23.30 14.96 -2.17
N PHE A 630 23.78 13.75 -2.46
CA PHE A 630 23.44 13.03 -3.69
C PHE A 630 23.13 11.57 -3.41
N SER A 631 21.99 11.12 -3.90
CA SER A 631 21.60 9.71 -3.90
C SER A 631 21.05 9.28 -5.27
N PHE A 632 21.40 8.06 -5.64
CA PHE A 632 20.92 7.42 -6.86
C PHE A 632 20.40 6.03 -6.51
N GLN A 633 19.22 5.70 -7.04
CA GLN A 633 18.62 4.37 -6.96
C GLN A 633 18.14 3.96 -8.35
N ALA A 634 18.33 2.71 -8.69
CA ALA A 634 17.78 2.11 -9.89
C ALA A 634 17.38 0.67 -9.58
N GLY A 635 16.30 0.22 -10.18
CA GLY A 635 15.83 -1.16 -10.06
C GLY A 635 15.28 -1.66 -11.39
N ALA A 636 15.39 -2.97 -11.59
CA ALA A 636 14.84 -3.66 -12.74
C ALA A 636 14.27 -5.01 -12.34
N THR A 637 13.22 -5.42 -13.01
CA THR A 637 12.61 -6.75 -12.91
C THR A 637 12.64 -7.39 -14.27
N ILE A 638 13.11 -8.63 -14.30
CA ILE A 638 13.05 -9.49 -15.50
C ILE A 638 12.28 -10.73 -15.07
N GLN A 639 11.18 -11.03 -15.75
CA GLN A 639 10.26 -12.09 -15.36
C GLN A 639 9.60 -12.78 -16.54
N ARG A 640 8.96 -13.92 -16.25
CA ARG A 640 7.96 -14.59 -17.10
C ARG A 640 6.81 -15.08 -16.26
N SER A 641 5.60 -14.96 -16.80
CA SER A 641 4.34 -15.42 -16.20
C SER A 641 3.65 -16.32 -17.20
N ILE A 642 3.63 -17.63 -16.92
CA ILE A 642 3.27 -18.69 -17.89
C ILE A 642 2.25 -19.61 -17.27
N TYR A 643 1.23 -20.00 -18.05
CA TYR A 643 0.29 -21.08 -17.71
C TYR A 643 0.95 -22.45 -17.92
N ASP A 644 0.60 -23.43 -17.10
CA ASP A 644 1.12 -24.80 -17.22
C ASP A 644 0.60 -25.50 -18.48
N GLU A 645 -0.61 -25.12 -18.92
CA GLU A 645 -1.24 -25.55 -20.15
C GLU A 645 -1.82 -24.33 -20.87
N ASP A 646 -1.92 -24.41 -22.17
CA ASP A 646 -2.56 -23.39 -22.99
C ASP A 646 -3.98 -23.07 -22.48
N GLN A 647 -4.28 -21.80 -22.26
CA GLN A 647 -5.58 -21.34 -21.81
C GLN A 647 -6.41 -20.83 -22.98
N VAL A 648 -7.67 -21.24 -23.02
CA VAL A 648 -8.66 -20.60 -23.89
C VAL A 648 -8.99 -19.25 -23.25
N PHE A 649 -8.47 -18.19 -23.82
CA PHE A 649 -8.72 -16.83 -23.38
C PHE A 649 -10.04 -16.28 -23.93
N PHE A 650 -10.39 -16.71 -25.17
CA PHE A 650 -11.63 -16.39 -25.84
C PHE A 650 -12.12 -17.64 -26.59
N GLU A 651 -13.37 -18.00 -26.36
CA GLU A 651 -14.05 -19.14 -27.06
C GLU A 651 -15.03 -18.57 -28.08
N ALA A 652 -14.78 -18.86 -29.36
CA ALA A 652 -15.65 -18.45 -30.46
C ALA A 652 -16.98 -19.17 -30.40
N ASP A 653 -18.09 -18.45 -30.34
CA ASP A 653 -19.44 -19.04 -30.30
C ASP A 653 -19.99 -19.44 -31.69
N GLY A 654 -19.23 -19.12 -32.74
CA GLY A 654 -19.61 -19.38 -34.13
C GLY A 654 -20.72 -18.46 -34.65
N SER A 655 -21.15 -17.47 -33.90
CA SER A 655 -22.17 -16.49 -34.31
C SER A 655 -21.61 -15.49 -35.32
N THR A 656 -20.31 -15.17 -35.18
CA THR A 656 -19.59 -14.19 -36.00
C THR A 656 -18.72 -14.93 -37.04
N PRO A 657 -18.96 -14.77 -38.37
CA PRO A 657 -18.18 -15.43 -39.40
C PRO A 657 -16.69 -15.03 -39.36
N GLY A 658 -15.81 -16.01 -39.17
CA GLY A 658 -14.36 -15.80 -39.13
C GLY A 658 -13.77 -15.65 -37.75
N GLU A 659 -14.58 -15.67 -36.70
CA GLU A 659 -14.13 -15.69 -35.32
C GLU A 659 -13.48 -17.05 -34.99
N GLN A 660 -12.40 -17.03 -34.23
CA GLN A 660 -11.63 -18.20 -33.82
C GLN A 660 -11.32 -18.14 -32.34
N ASP A 661 -11.12 -19.29 -31.72
CA ASP A 661 -10.63 -19.37 -30.34
C ASP A 661 -9.28 -18.70 -30.24
N ILE A 662 -9.10 -17.93 -29.17
CA ILE A 662 -7.80 -17.32 -28.80
C ILE A 662 -7.23 -18.11 -27.64
N ILE A 663 -6.07 -18.68 -27.86
CA ILE A 663 -5.36 -19.52 -26.92
C ILE A 663 -4.06 -18.80 -26.53
N ILE A 664 -3.77 -18.73 -25.23
CA ILE A 664 -2.57 -18.08 -24.67
C ILE A 664 -1.84 -19.04 -23.73
N ASP A 665 -0.53 -18.94 -23.69
CA ASP A 665 0.35 -19.63 -22.75
C ASP A 665 0.98 -18.69 -21.73
N GLU A 666 0.87 -17.36 -21.90
CA GLU A 666 1.42 -16.36 -20.99
C GLU A 666 0.36 -15.34 -20.54
N PHE A 667 0.64 -14.68 -19.40
CA PHE A 667 -0.27 -13.69 -18.83
C PHE A 667 -0.30 -12.43 -19.69
N VAL A 668 -1.52 -11.99 -20.02
CA VAL A 668 -1.74 -10.71 -20.71
C VAL A 668 -1.44 -9.52 -19.78
N ARG A 669 -1.14 -8.34 -20.38
CA ARG A 669 -0.82 -7.10 -19.68
C ARG A 669 0.32 -7.22 -18.68
N THR A 670 1.23 -8.18 -18.90
CA THR A 670 2.33 -8.47 -17.99
C THR A 670 3.68 -8.33 -18.73
N PRO A 671 4.37 -7.19 -18.61
CA PRO A 671 5.65 -7.00 -19.28
C PRO A 671 6.72 -7.89 -18.69
N ASN A 672 7.57 -8.47 -19.54
CA ASN A 672 8.67 -9.32 -19.13
C ASN A 672 9.85 -8.52 -18.53
N VAL A 673 9.94 -7.22 -18.82
CA VAL A 673 10.98 -6.32 -18.32
C VAL A 673 10.38 -4.98 -17.93
N TYR A 674 10.63 -4.54 -16.71
CA TYR A 674 10.27 -3.19 -16.24
C TYR A 674 11.23 -2.73 -15.16
N GLY A 675 11.23 -1.44 -14.86
CA GLY A 675 12.15 -0.90 -13.87
C GLY A 675 11.99 0.59 -13.61
N PHE A 676 12.85 1.11 -12.76
CA PHE A 676 12.83 2.51 -12.37
C PHE A 676 14.22 3.08 -12.13
N LEU A 677 14.30 4.38 -12.11
CA LEU A 677 15.43 5.12 -11.60
C LEU A 677 14.97 6.34 -10.78
N ASN A 678 15.82 6.74 -9.82
CA ASN A 678 15.60 7.90 -8.98
C ASN A 678 16.95 8.52 -8.61
N ALA A 679 17.16 9.78 -8.93
CA ALA A 679 18.36 10.55 -8.59
C ALA A 679 17.93 11.83 -7.86
N ASN A 680 18.47 12.04 -6.67
CA ASN A 680 18.21 13.23 -5.87
C ASN A 680 19.52 13.97 -5.63
N TRP A 681 19.55 15.27 -5.85
CA TRP A 681 20.69 16.12 -5.61
C TRP A 681 20.31 17.39 -4.89
N THR A 682 20.76 17.52 -3.63
CA THR A 682 20.68 18.72 -2.82
C THR A 682 21.88 19.59 -3.14
N ALA A 683 21.80 20.43 -4.18
CA ALA A 683 22.91 21.24 -4.67
C ALA A 683 23.34 22.29 -3.65
N SER A 684 22.43 22.75 -2.80
CA SER A 684 22.67 23.64 -1.68
C SER A 684 21.51 23.53 -0.65
N LYS A 685 21.60 24.23 0.47
CA LYS A 685 20.46 24.30 1.42
C LYS A 685 19.18 24.85 0.79
N ALA A 686 19.30 25.65 -0.27
CA ALA A 686 18.17 26.28 -0.93
C ALA A 686 17.68 25.51 -2.18
N TRP A 687 18.49 24.68 -2.81
CA TRP A 687 18.17 24.07 -4.10
C TRP A 687 18.29 22.55 -4.09
N GLN A 688 17.23 21.88 -4.49
CA GLN A 688 17.19 20.43 -4.73
C GLN A 688 16.72 20.15 -6.15
N PHE A 689 17.38 19.16 -6.78
CA PHE A 689 17.05 18.62 -8.10
C PHE A 689 16.71 17.15 -7.98
N ASP A 690 15.60 16.74 -8.57
CA ASP A 690 15.16 15.36 -8.62
C ASP A 690 14.95 14.94 -10.07
N ILE A 691 15.42 13.74 -10.40
CA ILE A 691 15.14 13.06 -11.68
C ILE A 691 14.65 11.68 -11.32
N THR A 692 13.45 11.34 -11.78
CA THR A 692 12.88 10.02 -11.59
C THR A 692 12.41 9.46 -12.92
N GLY A 693 12.33 8.13 -13.04
CA GLY A 693 11.85 7.52 -14.26
C GLY A 693 11.34 6.12 -14.03
N SER A 694 10.39 5.69 -14.82
CA SER A 694 9.91 4.32 -14.90
C SER A 694 9.95 3.83 -16.35
N TYR A 695 10.36 2.58 -16.51
CA TYR A 695 10.37 1.87 -17.79
C TYR A 695 9.39 0.70 -17.71
N THR A 696 8.51 0.58 -18.70
CA THR A 696 7.62 -0.55 -18.91
C THR A 696 7.91 -1.14 -20.27
N GLY A 697 8.34 -2.39 -20.33
CA GLY A 697 8.60 -3.12 -21.58
C GLY A 697 7.30 -3.45 -22.32
N SER A 698 7.45 -3.91 -23.57
CA SER A 698 6.33 -4.43 -24.36
C SER A 698 5.66 -5.62 -23.67
N MET A 699 4.37 -5.82 -23.96
CA MET A 699 3.54 -6.88 -23.42
C MET A 699 2.44 -7.22 -24.41
N ILE A 700 1.74 -8.32 -24.19
CA ILE A 700 0.53 -8.68 -24.93
C ILE A 700 -0.68 -8.04 -24.24
N ALA A 701 -1.49 -7.30 -24.98
CA ALA A 701 -2.74 -6.72 -24.50
C ALA A 701 -3.94 -7.20 -25.33
N PRO A 702 -5.03 -7.66 -24.68
CA PRO A 702 -6.26 -7.99 -25.39
C PRO A 702 -6.96 -6.71 -25.84
N ARG A 703 -7.58 -6.75 -27.01
CA ARG A 703 -8.36 -5.65 -27.59
C ARG A 703 -9.57 -6.20 -28.34
N VAL A 704 -10.72 -5.66 -28.09
CA VAL A 704 -11.91 -5.93 -28.90
C VAL A 704 -11.97 -4.90 -30.03
N ILE A 705 -11.88 -5.37 -31.28
CA ILE A 705 -11.92 -4.49 -32.46
C ILE A 705 -13.35 -4.03 -32.68
N SER A 706 -13.61 -2.75 -32.50
CA SER A 706 -14.94 -2.12 -32.52
C SER A 706 -15.77 -2.42 -33.77
N ASP A 707 -15.15 -2.47 -34.94
CA ASP A 707 -15.85 -2.69 -36.22
C ASP A 707 -16.33 -4.13 -36.44
N SER A 708 -15.62 -5.11 -35.90
CA SER A 708 -15.89 -6.53 -36.08
C SER A 708 -16.44 -7.22 -34.84
N GLY A 709 -16.19 -6.64 -33.65
CA GLY A 709 -16.43 -7.28 -32.37
C GLY A 709 -15.44 -8.39 -32.02
N PHE A 710 -14.41 -8.61 -32.87
CA PHE A 710 -13.40 -9.62 -32.64
C PHE A 710 -12.45 -9.22 -31.53
N LEU A 711 -12.13 -10.17 -30.67
CA LEU A 711 -11.00 -10.05 -29.77
C LEU A 711 -9.70 -10.28 -30.54
N ASP A 712 -8.71 -9.46 -30.31
CA ASP A 712 -7.35 -9.58 -30.85
C ASP A 712 -6.32 -9.44 -29.72
N LEU A 713 -5.12 -9.98 -29.94
CA LEU A 713 -3.99 -9.83 -29.04
C LEU A 713 -2.96 -8.93 -29.69
N VAL A 714 -2.73 -7.78 -29.07
CA VAL A 714 -1.84 -6.74 -29.59
C VAL A 714 -0.51 -6.76 -28.84
N ASP A 715 0.60 -6.78 -29.58
CA ASP A 715 1.92 -6.52 -29.01
C ASP A 715 2.07 -5.00 -28.78
N THR A 716 2.25 -4.59 -27.55
CA THR A 716 2.31 -3.17 -27.18
C THR A 716 3.71 -2.61 -27.33
N ASP A 717 3.81 -1.28 -27.44
CA ASP A 717 5.07 -0.56 -27.34
C ASP A 717 5.62 -0.56 -25.90
N ALA A 718 6.91 -0.22 -25.79
CA ALA A 718 7.56 0.03 -24.51
C ALA A 718 7.50 1.52 -24.15
N PHE A 719 7.41 1.83 -22.86
CA PHE A 719 7.29 3.19 -22.36
C PHE A 719 8.46 3.59 -21.46
N LEU A 720 8.88 4.84 -21.58
CA LEU A 720 9.86 5.46 -20.70
C LEU A 720 9.31 6.79 -20.19
N ASP A 721 8.71 6.76 -18.99
CA ASP A 721 8.26 7.95 -18.29
C ASP A 721 9.41 8.53 -17.46
N MET A 722 9.82 9.76 -17.78
CA MET A 722 10.87 10.48 -17.06
C MET A 722 10.33 11.80 -16.52
N THR A 723 10.58 12.03 -15.24
CA THR A 723 10.15 13.23 -14.49
C THR A 723 11.36 14.02 -14.00
N THR A 724 11.32 15.34 -14.12
CA THR A 724 12.30 16.24 -13.53
C THR A 724 11.60 17.25 -12.62
N LYS A 725 12.21 17.52 -11.46
CA LYS A 725 11.71 18.46 -10.47
C LYS A 725 12.83 19.33 -9.94
N LEU A 726 12.53 20.60 -9.78
CA LEU A 726 13.36 21.59 -9.10
C LEU A 726 12.60 22.08 -7.86
N THR A 727 13.24 22.06 -6.70
CA THR A 727 12.68 22.60 -5.44
C THR A 727 13.57 23.70 -4.89
N TYR A 728 12.96 24.81 -4.50
CA TYR A 728 13.59 25.91 -3.82
C TYR A 728 13.07 26.02 -2.39
N HIS A 729 13.98 25.93 -1.41
CA HIS A 729 13.70 26.03 0.00
C HIS A 729 14.14 27.40 0.53
N PHE A 730 13.30 28.04 1.31
CA PHE A 730 13.67 29.27 2.00
C PHE A 730 12.90 29.44 3.33
N ASP A 731 13.53 30.06 4.29
CA ASP A 731 13.04 30.28 5.64
C ASP A 731 12.82 31.77 5.85
N PRO A 732 11.60 32.30 5.61
CA PRO A 732 11.35 33.75 5.74
C PRO A 732 11.42 34.25 7.18
N ILE A 733 11.11 33.42 8.15
CA ILE A 733 11.22 33.66 9.59
C ILE A 733 11.60 32.36 10.28
N GLU A 734 12.07 32.45 11.52
CA GLU A 734 12.40 31.28 12.36
C GLU A 734 11.17 30.37 12.52
N ASN A 735 11.37 29.04 12.37
CA ASN A 735 10.35 28.00 12.44
C ASN A 735 9.22 28.12 11.39
N PHE A 736 9.50 28.73 10.26
CA PHE A 736 8.58 28.80 9.15
C PHE A 736 9.33 28.52 7.84
N HIS A 737 9.10 27.34 7.30
CA HIS A 737 9.73 26.85 6.08
C HIS A 737 8.79 26.99 4.89
N VAL A 738 9.34 27.34 3.74
CA VAL A 738 8.61 27.41 2.47
C VAL A 738 9.37 26.64 1.41
N GLU A 739 8.67 25.74 0.73
CA GLU A 739 9.16 25.02 -0.44
C GLU A 739 8.36 25.43 -1.66
N LEU A 740 9.05 25.93 -2.69
CA LEU A 740 8.49 26.16 -4.01
C LEU A 740 9.07 25.12 -4.95
N SER A 741 8.23 24.35 -5.62
CA SER A 741 8.67 23.32 -6.55
C SER A 741 8.02 23.49 -7.91
N GLY A 742 8.69 23.00 -8.96
CA GLY A 742 8.15 22.94 -10.31
C GLY A 742 8.90 21.95 -11.15
N GLY A 743 8.25 21.47 -12.22
CA GLY A 743 8.88 20.49 -13.08
C GLY A 743 7.98 19.94 -14.17
N VAL A 744 8.42 18.85 -14.76
CA VAL A 744 7.76 18.18 -15.87
C VAL A 744 7.72 16.68 -15.60
N GLN A 745 6.55 16.12 -15.54
CA GLN A 745 6.33 14.66 -15.54
C GLN A 745 6.21 14.20 -17.00
N ASN A 746 6.63 12.95 -17.24
CA ASN A 746 6.65 12.35 -18.58
C ASN A 746 7.24 13.28 -19.65
N MET A 747 8.48 13.74 -19.40
CA MET A 747 9.15 14.75 -20.24
C MET A 747 9.32 14.32 -21.70
N PHE A 748 9.37 13.01 -21.97
CA PHE A 748 9.49 12.46 -23.33
C PHE A 748 8.13 12.24 -24.00
N ASN A 749 7.02 12.49 -23.31
CA ASN A 749 5.66 12.25 -23.78
C ASN A 749 5.43 10.78 -24.19
N SER A 750 5.99 9.84 -23.41
CA SER A 750 5.91 8.39 -23.64
C SER A 750 4.71 7.83 -22.91
N TYR A 751 3.58 7.75 -23.58
CA TYR A 751 2.32 7.24 -23.03
C TYR A 751 1.60 6.46 -24.13
N GLN A 752 0.56 5.70 -23.75
CA GLN A 752 -0.30 5.04 -24.72
C GLN A 752 -1.04 6.10 -25.55
N ASP A 753 -0.99 6.01 -26.88
CA ASP A 753 -1.62 6.93 -27.81
C ASP A 753 -2.52 6.22 -28.85
N ASP A 754 -2.62 4.89 -28.78
CA ASP A 754 -3.43 4.07 -29.67
C ASP A 754 -4.77 3.64 -29.00
N PHE A 755 -5.33 4.50 -28.15
CA PHE A 755 -6.62 4.24 -27.52
C PHE A 755 -7.72 3.97 -28.52
N ASP A 756 -8.65 3.07 -28.19
CA ASP A 756 -9.88 2.92 -28.96
C ASP A 756 -10.73 4.17 -28.86
N SER A 757 -11.56 4.41 -29.90
CA SER A 757 -12.30 5.65 -30.06
C SER A 757 -13.82 5.44 -30.21
N GLY A 758 -14.55 6.47 -29.82
CA GLY A 758 -16.01 6.57 -30.01
C GLY A 758 -16.85 5.70 -29.09
N ALA A 759 -18.16 5.64 -29.40
CA ALA A 759 -19.16 5.01 -28.56
C ALA A 759 -19.10 3.46 -28.56
N THR A 760 -18.30 2.87 -29.42
CA THR A 760 -18.11 1.40 -29.48
C THR A 760 -16.73 0.97 -29.06
N ARG A 761 -15.95 1.90 -28.44
CA ARG A 761 -14.57 1.63 -27.98
C ARG A 761 -14.51 0.48 -26.97
N ASP A 762 -13.38 -0.18 -26.91
CA ASP A 762 -13.01 -1.07 -25.82
C ASP A 762 -12.42 -0.23 -24.66
N SER A 763 -13.22 0.02 -23.61
CA SER A 763 -12.78 0.81 -22.45
C SER A 763 -11.70 0.11 -21.63
N ASP A 764 -11.53 -1.20 -21.80
CA ASP A 764 -10.52 -2.00 -21.11
C ASP A 764 -9.21 -2.07 -21.91
N TYR A 765 -9.18 -1.56 -23.16
CA TYR A 765 -7.95 -1.44 -23.94
C TYR A 765 -7.09 -0.28 -23.43
N ILE A 766 -6.53 -0.47 -22.26
CA ILE A 766 -5.56 0.41 -21.62
C ILE A 766 -4.46 -0.44 -20.98
N TYR A 767 -3.21 -0.21 -21.33
CA TYR A 767 -2.08 -1.06 -20.95
C TYR A 767 -0.83 -0.28 -20.56
N GLY A 768 -0.70 0.94 -21.05
CA GLY A 768 0.42 1.84 -20.83
C GLY A 768 0.12 2.99 -19.85
N PRO A 769 1.07 3.87 -19.63
CA PRO A 769 0.82 5.15 -18.99
C PRO A 769 -0.23 5.93 -19.80
N ASN A 770 -1.27 6.42 -19.15
CA ASN A 770 -2.33 7.21 -19.78
C ASN A 770 -2.12 8.72 -19.63
N ARG A 771 -1.10 9.14 -18.87
CA ARG A 771 -0.80 10.56 -18.61
C ARG A 771 0.30 11.05 -19.56
N PRO A 772 -0.01 11.96 -20.48
CA PRO A 772 0.99 12.61 -21.34
C PRO A 772 1.87 13.57 -20.53
N ARG A 773 2.77 14.28 -21.23
CA ARG A 773 3.63 15.29 -20.60
C ARG A 773 2.81 16.25 -19.76
N THR A 774 3.19 16.40 -18.49
CA THR A 774 2.45 17.17 -17.51
C THR A 774 3.38 18.17 -16.83
N PHE A 775 3.05 19.45 -16.88
CA PHE A 775 3.77 20.50 -16.17
C PHE A 775 3.15 20.68 -14.78
N PHE A 776 3.97 20.92 -13.77
CA PHE A 776 3.47 21.14 -12.43
C PHE A 776 4.21 22.25 -11.69
N ILE A 777 3.49 22.85 -10.74
CA ILE A 777 3.99 23.76 -9.74
C ILE A 777 3.42 23.39 -8.36
N GLY A 778 4.26 23.40 -7.34
CA GLY A 778 3.88 23.12 -5.96
C GLY A 778 4.36 24.17 -5.00
N LEU A 779 3.57 24.43 -3.97
CA LEU A 779 3.90 25.28 -2.85
C LEU A 779 3.61 24.52 -1.56
N LYS A 780 4.59 24.46 -0.66
CA LYS A 780 4.43 23.88 0.67
C LYS A 780 5.00 24.84 1.70
N PHE A 781 4.31 24.99 2.81
CA PHE A 781 4.77 25.82 3.92
C PHE A 781 4.32 25.24 5.25
N GLY A 782 5.08 25.54 6.32
CA GLY A 782 4.82 25.03 7.65
C GLY A 782 6.06 25.04 8.53
N ASP A 783 5.94 24.29 9.60
CA ASP A 783 7.00 23.93 10.53
C ASP A 783 7.24 22.43 10.42
N PHE A 784 8.09 21.98 9.47
CA PHE A 784 8.28 20.58 9.10
C PHE A 784 9.75 20.19 8.90
#